data_0190798b9661fca2fddc02789d2c118a
#
_entry.id   0190798b9661fca2fddc02789d2c118a
#
_cell.length_a   1.000
_cell.length_b   1.000
_cell.length_c   1.000
_cell.angle_alpha   90.00
_cell.angle_beta   90.00
_cell.angle_gamma   90.00
#
_symmetry.space_group_name_H-M   'P 1'
#
loop_
_entity.id
_entity.type
_entity.pdbx_description
1 polymer ?
#
loop_
_entity_poly.entity_id
_entity_poly.type
_entity_poly.pdbx_seq_one_letter_code
_entity_poly.pdbx_strand_id
1 'polypeptide(L)'
;MKRGRKMRQKKEKQKQSKKKKTHIPFRLNVLFFIVFLLFSAIIIQLGKVQIIDGETYRNEVNKKEDVTVSTPVPRGKMFDREGKVIVNNKPLRTVTYTKMKGVDSKEVLIVARNLAKLIEMPQEDMDKLTETDKKDFWMQLNEKRAATKVTKEDESKFRKQEIEGKDLDKKVEELRRERITQEELNELSKEDIEVLAIKSKMNAGYKMTPQIVKKDVSQNEYAVVSEGLSSLPGVDTTVDWEREYPNDKILRSVLGSVSTENEGLPREQLDYYLVRDYNRNDRIGKSYIEKQYEDVLHGTKEQSKNITDKAGNIIRTEKVTKGKSGNNLMLTVDMDLQKKVEESLERNLRAFHSSEPMMDRAFVVMMNPKNGQILSLAGKKIVNKDGGMQIEDYALGTMISSYELGSTVKGATVLAGYQTEAIKPYTHFFDAPMYFKGSSKPKKSWKDFGDIDDLRALQVSSNVYMFNTALKIAGIDYVPNNPLDIRQETFNKMRYYFRQFGLGVPTGIDLPNESIGQMGRTDNIPGFLLDYAIGQYDTYTPLQLAQYMSTIANGGYRMKPQIVQEIREQPNRPEEVGKVMQSMEPVVLNRVDMDLSYINHVKEGFRRVFQEVDGTGAGTFKGLPYKPAGKTGTAETVYGGESDIGRDENNYRKKCYNLTLAGYAPYDADPEVAFSVVVPWVNNDKSGINSAIGKEVLDAYFDLKTQRSGASPVPVAQ
;
A
#
# COMPACT_ATOMS: atom_id res chain seq x y z
N MET A 1 43.74 -9.67 -102.50
CA MET A 1 44.07 -9.47 -103.94
C MET A 1 43.41 -8.19 -104.41
N LYS A 2 44.28 -7.33 -104.95
CA LYS A 2 44.13 -6.32 -106.03
C LYS A 2 42.97 -5.32 -105.91
N ARG A 3 43.38 -4.05 -105.65
CA ARG A 3 43.59 -2.97 -106.62
C ARG A 3 42.30 -2.55 -107.33
N GLY A 4 41.96 -1.28 -107.43
CA GLY A 4 42.69 -0.07 -107.82
C GLY A 4 41.76 1.12 -107.89
N ARG A 5 42.39 2.17 -107.65
CA ARG A 5 42.36 3.56 -108.06
C ARG A 5 41.53 3.94 -109.32
N LYS A 6 40.85 5.10 -109.25
CA LYS A 6 41.08 6.39 -109.95
C LYS A 6 39.90 7.34 -109.75
N MET A 7 40.12 8.45 -109.21
CA MET A 7 40.41 9.81 -109.70
C MET A 7 39.22 10.51 -110.46
N ARG A 8 38.86 11.68 -109.88
CA ARG A 8 38.58 13.01 -110.47
C ARG A 8 37.22 13.24 -111.17
N GLN A 9 36.41 14.15 -110.73
CA GLN A 9 36.41 15.58 -111.11
C GLN A 9 35.32 16.37 -110.31
N LYS A 10 35.67 17.63 -110.02
CA LYS A 10 34.92 18.75 -109.49
C LYS A 10 33.60 19.01 -110.24
N LYS A 11 32.50 19.25 -109.52
CA LYS A 11 31.52 20.24 -109.92
C LYS A 11 30.91 20.84 -108.61
N GLU A 12 31.18 22.11 -108.45
CA GLU A 12 30.50 22.99 -107.49
C GLU A 12 28.98 23.02 -107.75
N LYS A 13 28.19 22.74 -106.82
CA LYS A 13 26.77 23.15 -106.80
C LYS A 13 26.52 23.74 -105.40
N GLN A 14 26.09 25.02 -105.40
CA GLN A 14 25.61 25.80 -104.34
C GLN A 14 24.58 25.02 -103.46
N LYS A 15 24.90 24.81 -102.18
CA LYS A 15 23.92 24.36 -101.19
C LYS A 15 23.30 25.56 -100.55
N GLN A 16 22.03 25.87 -100.89
CA GLN A 16 21.15 26.73 -100.11
C GLN A 16 21.06 26.22 -98.67
N SER A 17 21.41 27.04 -97.71
CA SER A 17 21.24 26.75 -96.25
C SER A 17 19.76 26.78 -95.89
N LYS A 18 19.18 25.65 -95.62
CA LYS A 18 17.86 25.56 -94.90
C LYS A 18 18.07 26.13 -93.50
N LYS A 19 17.52 27.28 -93.21
CA LYS A 19 17.39 27.85 -91.87
C LYS A 19 16.56 26.83 -91.03
N LYS A 20 17.18 26.17 -90.00
CA LYS A 20 16.52 25.42 -88.94
C LYS A 20 15.60 26.40 -88.22
N LYS A 21 14.29 26.19 -88.26
CA LYS A 21 13.34 26.88 -87.36
C LYS A 21 13.64 26.47 -85.93
N THR A 22 14.18 27.38 -85.15
CA THR A 22 14.43 27.19 -83.72
C THR A 22 13.08 27.26 -83.03
N HIS A 23 12.67 26.14 -82.37
CA HIS A 23 11.47 26.05 -81.54
C HIS A 23 11.62 26.79 -80.19
N ILE A 24 12.55 27.74 -80.06
CA ILE A 24 12.84 28.53 -78.86
C ILE A 24 11.57 29.33 -78.41
N PRO A 25 10.86 30.03 -79.28
CA PRO A 25 9.68 30.79 -78.80
C PRO A 25 8.53 29.89 -78.29
N PHE A 26 8.36 28.71 -78.88
CA PHE A 26 7.35 27.74 -78.39
C PHE A 26 7.72 27.18 -77.03
N ARG A 27 8.97 26.80 -76.80
CA ARG A 27 9.44 26.33 -75.47
C ARG A 27 9.36 27.41 -74.39
N LEU A 28 9.65 28.68 -74.78
CA LEU A 28 9.54 29.82 -73.89
C LEU A 28 8.06 30.06 -73.50
N ASN A 29 7.13 29.99 -74.44
CA ASN A 29 5.70 30.15 -74.18
C ASN A 29 5.13 29.02 -73.30
N VAL A 30 5.58 27.77 -73.50
CA VAL A 30 5.22 26.64 -72.62
C VAL A 30 5.75 26.87 -71.21
N LEU A 31 7.00 27.35 -71.07
CA LEU A 31 7.56 27.67 -69.77
C LEU A 31 6.79 28.78 -69.09
N PHE A 32 6.48 29.87 -69.79
CA PHE A 32 5.64 30.94 -69.28
C PHE A 32 4.26 30.46 -68.87
N PHE A 33 3.64 29.56 -69.66
CA PHE A 33 2.33 29.00 -69.32
C PHE A 33 2.39 28.14 -68.06
N ILE A 34 3.44 27.32 -67.88
CA ILE A 34 3.66 26.53 -66.67
C ILE A 34 3.87 27.45 -65.47
N VAL A 35 4.70 28.49 -65.60
CA VAL A 35 4.92 29.48 -64.54
C VAL A 35 3.62 30.21 -64.19
N PHE A 36 2.84 30.60 -65.21
CA PHE A 36 1.50 31.21 -64.99
C PHE A 36 0.54 30.28 -64.24
N LEU A 37 0.47 29.01 -64.61
CA LEU A 37 -0.36 28.04 -63.90
C LEU A 37 0.09 27.84 -62.46
N LEU A 38 1.42 27.76 -62.19
CA LEU A 38 1.95 27.70 -60.84
C LEU A 38 1.61 28.93 -60.01
N PHE A 39 1.74 30.13 -60.58
CA PHE A 39 1.36 31.37 -59.93
C PHE A 39 -0.15 31.46 -59.67
N SER A 40 -0.98 31.01 -60.64
CA SER A 40 -2.41 30.97 -60.50
C SER A 40 -2.82 29.98 -59.37
N ALA A 41 -2.17 28.83 -59.29
CA ALA A 41 -2.38 27.85 -58.21
C ALA A 41 -2.01 28.40 -56.83
N ILE A 42 -0.88 29.15 -56.76
CA ILE A 42 -0.48 29.82 -55.51
C ILE A 42 -1.48 30.94 -55.12
N ILE A 43 -1.96 31.72 -56.06
CA ILE A 43 -2.95 32.78 -55.79
C ILE A 43 -4.27 32.17 -55.33
N ILE A 44 -4.73 31.11 -55.96
CA ILE A 44 -5.94 30.38 -55.51
C ILE A 44 -5.76 29.80 -54.12
N GLN A 45 -4.62 29.17 -53.86
CA GLN A 45 -4.29 28.62 -52.53
C GLN A 45 -4.21 29.75 -51.49
N LEU A 46 -3.59 30.86 -51.82
CA LEU A 46 -3.52 32.05 -50.95
C LEU A 46 -4.92 32.60 -50.64
N GLY A 47 -5.77 32.70 -51.68
CA GLY A 47 -7.17 33.12 -51.52
C GLY A 47 -7.96 32.18 -50.61
N LYS A 48 -7.76 30.87 -50.76
CA LYS A 48 -8.36 29.88 -49.87
C LYS A 48 -7.91 30.09 -48.42
N VAL A 49 -6.61 30.20 -48.19
CA VAL A 49 -6.04 30.40 -46.85
C VAL A 49 -6.45 31.72 -46.23
N GLN A 50 -6.56 32.82 -47.04
CA GLN A 50 -6.92 34.13 -46.49
C GLN A 50 -8.41 34.39 -46.34
N ILE A 51 -9.25 33.86 -47.26
CA ILE A 51 -10.68 34.17 -47.29
C ILE A 51 -11.51 33.04 -46.67
N ILE A 52 -11.23 31.78 -46.99
CA ILE A 52 -12.02 30.64 -46.50
C ILE A 52 -11.54 30.21 -45.12
N ASP A 53 -10.23 30.01 -44.99
CA ASP A 53 -9.62 29.51 -43.77
C ASP A 53 -9.06 30.66 -42.88
N GLY A 54 -9.18 31.91 -43.29
CA GLY A 54 -8.57 33.07 -42.65
C GLY A 54 -9.04 33.34 -41.23
N GLU A 55 -10.28 33.03 -40.94
CA GLU A 55 -10.83 33.13 -39.57
C GLU A 55 -10.28 32.01 -38.69
N THR A 56 -10.14 30.81 -39.22
CA THR A 56 -9.51 29.66 -38.53
C THR A 56 -8.04 29.95 -38.25
N TYR A 57 -7.28 30.45 -39.23
CA TYR A 57 -5.87 30.80 -39.02
C TYR A 57 -5.68 32.01 -38.10
N ARG A 58 -6.60 33.02 -38.14
CA ARG A 58 -6.59 34.12 -37.16
C ARG A 58 -6.83 33.62 -35.76
N ASN A 59 -7.75 32.69 -35.58
CA ASN A 59 -8.00 32.05 -34.29
C ASN A 59 -6.80 31.21 -33.82
N GLU A 60 -6.14 30.49 -34.74
CA GLU A 60 -4.89 29.73 -34.44
C GLU A 60 -3.73 30.67 -34.05
N VAL A 61 -3.51 31.78 -34.79
CA VAL A 61 -2.47 32.79 -34.48
C VAL A 61 -2.80 33.55 -33.19
N ASN A 62 -4.10 33.71 -32.87
CA ASN A 62 -4.55 34.33 -31.64
C ASN A 62 -4.56 33.38 -30.44
N LYS A 63 -4.50 32.09 -30.65
CA LYS A 63 -4.24 31.09 -29.59
C LYS A 63 -2.92 31.46 -28.92
N LYS A 64 -2.95 31.71 -27.63
CA LYS A 64 -1.71 31.97 -26.88
C LYS A 64 -1.21 30.76 -26.13
N GLU A 65 -2.09 29.97 -25.61
CA GLU A 65 -1.76 28.70 -24.93
C GLU A 65 -2.97 27.77 -24.81
N ASP A 66 -2.70 26.50 -24.94
CA ASP A 66 -3.65 25.45 -24.60
C ASP A 66 -3.35 24.99 -23.16
N VAL A 67 -4.30 25.18 -22.26
CA VAL A 67 -4.14 24.75 -20.87
C VAL A 67 -5.03 23.53 -20.65
N THR A 68 -4.39 22.38 -20.37
CA THR A 68 -5.11 21.17 -19.98
C THR A 68 -5.46 21.24 -18.49
N VAL A 69 -6.74 21.15 -18.20
CA VAL A 69 -7.28 21.04 -16.84
C VAL A 69 -7.72 19.61 -16.60
N SER A 70 -7.25 19.01 -15.51
CA SER A 70 -7.61 17.67 -15.12
C SER A 70 -8.55 17.72 -13.92
N THR A 71 -9.71 17.05 -14.03
CA THR A 71 -10.66 16.87 -12.92
C THR A 71 -10.49 15.51 -12.29
N PRO A 72 -10.32 15.41 -10.96
CA PRO A 72 -10.17 14.13 -10.29
C PRO A 72 -11.44 13.29 -10.40
N VAL A 73 -11.25 11.98 -10.46
CA VAL A 73 -12.34 11.00 -10.43
C VAL A 73 -12.27 10.17 -9.15
N PRO A 74 -13.39 9.57 -8.69
CA PRO A 74 -13.35 8.70 -7.52
C PRO A 74 -12.48 7.48 -7.78
N ARG A 75 -11.71 7.09 -6.77
CA ARG A 75 -10.94 5.84 -6.77
C ARG A 75 -11.89 4.63 -6.73
N GLY A 76 -11.42 3.49 -7.18
CA GLY A 76 -12.11 2.22 -7.00
C GLY A 76 -12.43 1.96 -5.52
N LYS A 77 -13.59 1.38 -5.24
CA LYS A 77 -13.98 0.94 -3.90
C LYS A 77 -13.32 -0.39 -3.56
N MET A 78 -13.28 -0.74 -2.26
CA MET A 78 -12.90 -2.07 -1.83
C MET A 78 -14.08 -2.72 -1.11
N PHE A 79 -14.32 -3.97 -1.44
CA PHE A 79 -15.39 -4.78 -0.88
C PHE A 79 -14.80 -6.02 -0.20
N ASP A 80 -15.48 -6.56 0.81
CA ASP A 80 -15.16 -7.86 1.37
C ASP A 80 -15.64 -9.00 0.44
N ARG A 81 -15.37 -10.24 0.83
CA ARG A 81 -15.78 -11.42 0.06
C ARG A 81 -17.29 -11.58 -0.12
N GLU A 82 -18.09 -10.96 0.73
CA GLU A 82 -19.55 -11.00 0.71
C GLU A 82 -20.16 -9.76 0.00
N GLY A 83 -19.31 -8.86 -0.52
CA GLY A 83 -19.73 -7.64 -1.22
C GLY A 83 -20.03 -6.46 -0.32
N LYS A 84 -19.67 -6.50 0.98
CA LYS A 84 -19.79 -5.37 1.88
C LYS A 84 -18.69 -4.35 1.63
N VAL A 85 -19.03 -3.06 1.65
CA VAL A 85 -18.06 -1.98 1.43
C VAL A 85 -17.09 -1.88 2.60
N ILE A 86 -15.80 -1.99 2.32
CA ILE A 86 -14.69 -1.81 3.27
C ILE A 86 -14.08 -0.42 3.13
N VAL A 87 -13.86 0.04 1.90
CA VAL A 87 -13.33 1.37 1.58
C VAL A 87 -14.22 2.02 0.53
N ASN A 88 -14.69 3.21 0.85
CA ASN A 88 -15.58 4.00 0.02
C ASN A 88 -14.92 5.33 -0.39
N ASN A 89 -15.66 6.17 -1.12
CA ASN A 89 -15.29 7.54 -1.40
C ASN A 89 -16.43 8.46 -0.92
N LYS A 90 -16.08 9.43 -0.08
CA LYS A 90 -16.97 10.51 0.32
C LYS A 90 -16.86 11.65 -0.70
N PRO A 91 -17.92 12.05 -1.40
CA PRO A 91 -17.88 13.21 -2.25
C PRO A 91 -17.78 14.48 -1.40
N LEU A 92 -16.84 15.34 -1.75
CA LEU A 92 -16.64 16.63 -1.12
C LEU A 92 -17.00 17.74 -2.11
N ARG A 93 -18.02 18.54 -1.79
CA ARG A 93 -18.31 19.75 -2.55
C ARG A 93 -17.17 20.75 -2.34
N THR A 94 -16.62 21.28 -3.43
CA THR A 94 -15.38 22.04 -3.39
C THR A 94 -15.52 23.29 -4.21
N VAL A 95 -15.05 24.40 -3.67
CA VAL A 95 -14.91 25.67 -4.41
C VAL A 95 -13.46 25.79 -4.85
N THR A 96 -13.28 26.04 -6.15
CA THR A 96 -11.96 26.18 -6.78
C THR A 96 -11.80 27.57 -7.38
N TYR A 97 -10.56 28.00 -7.59
CA TYR A 97 -10.21 29.21 -8.30
C TYR A 97 -9.12 28.95 -9.31
N THR A 98 -9.32 29.39 -10.55
CA THR A 98 -8.32 29.34 -11.62
C THR A 98 -7.82 30.74 -11.93
N LYS A 99 -6.57 31.05 -11.55
CA LYS A 99 -5.95 32.34 -11.82
C LYS A 99 -5.62 32.47 -13.30
N MET A 100 -6.34 33.32 -14.02
CA MET A 100 -6.11 33.59 -15.43
C MET A 100 -4.81 34.39 -15.66
N LYS A 101 -4.27 34.36 -16.88
CA LYS A 101 -3.14 35.20 -17.25
C LYS A 101 -3.59 36.70 -17.31
N GLY A 102 -2.75 37.57 -16.81
CA GLY A 102 -3.03 39.00 -16.80
C GLY A 102 -3.80 39.51 -15.58
N VAL A 103 -4.45 38.62 -14.81
CA VAL A 103 -5.15 39.00 -13.58
C VAL A 103 -4.15 39.48 -12.52
N ASP A 104 -4.34 40.71 -12.04
CA ASP A 104 -3.50 41.32 -11.03
C ASP A 104 -3.96 41.01 -9.60
N SER A 105 -3.17 41.45 -8.62
CA SER A 105 -3.46 41.16 -7.20
C SER A 105 -4.70 41.92 -6.67
N LYS A 106 -5.11 43.03 -7.33
CA LYS A 106 -6.29 43.78 -6.93
C LYS A 106 -7.55 43.08 -7.41
N GLU A 107 -7.53 42.57 -8.64
CA GLU A 107 -8.63 41.77 -9.18
C GLU A 107 -8.87 40.51 -8.36
N VAL A 108 -7.80 39.79 -7.99
CA VAL A 108 -7.89 38.63 -7.09
C VAL A 108 -8.50 39.03 -5.75
N LEU A 109 -8.12 40.17 -5.18
CA LEU A 109 -8.69 40.68 -3.93
C LEU A 109 -10.19 40.93 -4.02
N ILE A 110 -10.66 41.50 -5.15
CA ILE A 110 -12.08 41.75 -5.38
C ILE A 110 -12.87 40.43 -5.39
N VAL A 111 -12.37 39.45 -6.13
CA VAL A 111 -12.99 38.11 -6.18
C VAL A 111 -12.98 37.46 -4.81
N ALA A 112 -11.86 37.53 -4.07
CA ALA A 112 -11.77 36.98 -2.73
C ALA A 112 -12.77 37.60 -1.76
N ARG A 113 -12.96 38.94 -1.80
CA ARG A 113 -13.97 39.66 -1.01
C ARG A 113 -15.41 39.29 -1.37
N ASN A 114 -15.69 39.08 -2.64
CA ASN A 114 -17.02 38.64 -3.07
C ASN A 114 -17.29 37.22 -2.65
N LEU A 115 -16.28 36.34 -2.73
CA LEU A 115 -16.39 34.94 -2.31
C LEU A 115 -16.54 34.79 -0.78
N ALA A 116 -15.85 35.65 0.02
CA ALA A 116 -15.97 35.68 1.47
C ALA A 116 -17.38 36.01 1.99
N LYS A 117 -18.23 36.61 1.15
CA LYS A 117 -19.64 36.85 1.48
C LYS A 117 -20.52 35.61 1.31
N LEU A 118 -20.02 34.60 0.60
CA LEU A 118 -20.78 33.41 0.19
C LEU A 118 -20.31 32.12 0.89
N ILE A 119 -19.07 32.09 1.37
CA ILE A 119 -18.49 30.94 2.08
C ILE A 119 -17.82 31.41 3.36
N GLU A 120 -17.81 30.56 4.40
CA GLU A 120 -17.11 30.77 5.66
C GLU A 120 -15.84 29.90 5.70
N MET A 121 -14.66 30.51 5.92
CA MET A 121 -13.40 29.73 5.95
C MET A 121 -13.22 29.01 7.30
N PRO A 122 -12.69 27.75 7.29
CA PRO A 122 -12.36 27.06 8.50
C PRO A 122 -11.34 27.83 9.35
N GLN A 123 -11.53 27.83 10.68
CA GLN A 123 -10.61 28.51 11.61
C GLN A 123 -9.17 28.01 11.45
N GLU A 124 -8.99 26.72 11.21
CA GLU A 124 -7.68 26.11 10.97
C GLU A 124 -6.92 26.74 9.79
N ASP A 125 -7.61 27.15 8.72
CA ASP A 125 -6.98 27.79 7.56
C ASP A 125 -6.63 29.25 7.84
N MET A 126 -7.41 29.92 8.68
CA MET A 126 -7.09 31.26 9.17
C MET A 126 -5.90 31.26 10.13
N ASP A 127 -5.78 30.23 10.97
CA ASP A 127 -4.67 30.07 11.93
C ASP A 127 -3.33 29.76 11.26
N LYS A 128 -3.36 29.20 10.04
CA LYS A 128 -2.15 28.94 9.22
C LYS A 128 -1.55 30.22 8.60
N LEU A 129 -2.24 31.34 8.64
CA LEU A 129 -1.73 32.61 8.10
C LEU A 129 -0.58 33.14 8.93
N THR A 130 0.56 33.36 8.28
CA THR A 130 1.74 33.91 8.94
C THR A 130 1.60 35.40 9.22
N GLU A 131 2.40 35.92 10.14
CA GLU A 131 2.49 37.37 10.38
C GLU A 131 2.90 38.12 9.12
N THR A 132 3.75 37.54 8.29
CA THR A 132 4.18 38.11 7.02
C THR A 132 2.99 38.24 6.06
N ASP A 133 2.13 37.24 5.96
CA ASP A 133 0.93 37.29 5.13
C ASP A 133 -0.01 38.41 5.56
N LYS A 134 -0.19 38.58 6.88
CA LYS A 134 -1.00 39.67 7.46
C LYS A 134 -0.40 41.03 7.20
N LYS A 135 0.92 41.19 7.28
CA LYS A 135 1.63 42.45 6.97
C LYS A 135 1.50 42.81 5.48
N ASP A 136 1.70 41.86 4.58
CA ASP A 136 1.56 42.06 3.15
C ASP A 136 0.11 42.44 2.78
N PHE A 137 -0.85 41.83 3.43
CA PHE A 137 -2.27 42.14 3.22
C PHE A 137 -2.62 43.52 3.76
N TRP A 138 -2.14 43.87 4.97
CA TRP A 138 -2.32 45.21 5.52
C TRP A 138 -1.74 46.29 4.60
N MET A 139 -0.54 46.08 4.02
CA MET A 139 0.06 46.96 3.05
C MET A 139 -0.81 47.12 1.80
N GLN A 140 -1.41 46.05 1.32
CA GLN A 140 -2.30 46.08 0.17
C GLN A 140 -3.59 46.85 0.45
N LEU A 141 -4.13 46.76 1.65
CA LEU A 141 -5.33 47.52 2.05
C LEU A 141 -5.00 49.01 2.32
N ASN A 142 -3.79 49.30 2.77
CA ASN A 142 -3.35 50.62 3.21
C ASN A 142 -2.19 51.17 2.35
N GLU A 143 -2.28 51.08 1.02
CA GLU A 143 -1.18 51.42 0.10
C GLU A 143 -0.52 52.81 0.43
N LYS A 144 -1.33 53.87 0.72
CA LYS A 144 -0.81 55.17 1.07
C LYS A 144 -0.05 55.21 2.39
N ARG A 145 -0.57 54.56 3.44
CA ARG A 145 0.10 54.45 4.76
C ARG A 145 1.37 53.58 4.66
N ALA A 146 1.30 52.50 3.91
CA ALA A 146 2.44 51.63 3.68
C ALA A 146 3.59 52.34 2.95
N ALA A 147 3.26 53.21 1.97
CA ALA A 147 4.25 54.02 1.25
C ALA A 147 5.02 54.99 2.17
N THR A 148 4.39 55.49 3.21
CA THR A 148 5.05 56.42 4.16
C THR A 148 5.98 55.72 5.17
N LYS A 149 5.92 54.38 5.25
CA LYS A 149 6.76 53.58 6.14
C LYS A 149 8.24 53.56 5.74
N VAL A 150 8.57 53.83 4.49
CA VAL A 150 9.94 53.93 3.98
C VAL A 150 10.14 55.32 3.39
N THR A 151 11.16 56.04 3.89
CA THR A 151 11.48 57.40 3.46
C THR A 151 12.47 57.37 2.28
N LYS A 152 12.58 58.48 1.55
CA LYS A 152 13.62 58.68 0.53
C LYS A 152 15.04 58.56 1.08
N GLU A 153 15.22 58.85 2.37
CA GLU A 153 16.50 58.68 3.04
C GLU A 153 16.87 57.21 3.26
N ASP A 154 15.89 56.37 3.56
CA ASP A 154 16.07 54.92 3.66
C ASP A 154 16.49 54.32 2.33
N GLU A 155 15.78 54.69 1.22
CA GLU A 155 16.17 54.25 -0.12
C GLU A 155 17.57 54.75 -0.50
N SER A 156 17.93 55.98 -0.14
CA SER A 156 19.28 56.53 -0.36
C SER A 156 20.38 55.75 0.37
N LYS A 157 20.07 55.25 1.59
CA LYS A 157 21.01 54.37 2.33
C LYS A 157 21.26 53.06 1.61
N PHE A 158 20.22 52.42 1.07
CA PHE A 158 20.39 51.19 0.31
C PHE A 158 21.19 51.40 -0.97
N ARG A 159 20.93 52.51 -1.73
CA ARG A 159 21.71 52.87 -2.92
C ARG A 159 23.20 53.13 -2.60
N LYS A 160 23.53 53.66 -1.43
CA LYS A 160 24.91 53.83 -0.99
C LYS A 160 25.60 52.49 -0.66
N GLN A 161 24.86 51.43 -0.48
CA GLN A 161 25.33 50.07 -0.33
C GLN A 161 25.38 49.29 -1.65
N GLU A 162 25.31 49.99 -2.78
CA GLU A 162 25.29 49.43 -4.16
C GLU A 162 24.09 48.50 -4.44
N ILE A 163 22.98 48.66 -3.72
CA ILE A 163 21.75 47.91 -3.91
C ILE A 163 20.87 48.71 -4.90
N GLU A 164 20.61 48.12 -6.07
CA GLU A 164 19.83 48.78 -7.14
C GLU A 164 18.81 47.81 -7.76
N GLY A 165 17.86 48.37 -8.56
CA GLY A 165 16.88 47.62 -9.31
C GLY A 165 15.98 46.72 -8.43
N LYS A 166 15.78 45.48 -8.83
CA LYS A 166 14.90 44.53 -8.11
C LYS A 166 15.32 44.25 -6.66
N ASP A 167 16.61 44.31 -6.36
CA ASP A 167 17.12 44.06 -5.00
C ASP A 167 16.79 45.26 -4.09
N LEU A 168 16.79 46.49 -4.64
CA LEU A 168 16.34 47.67 -3.92
C LEU A 168 14.84 47.58 -3.59
N ASP A 169 14.01 47.23 -4.59
CA ASP A 169 12.56 47.07 -4.38
C ASP A 169 12.28 46.01 -3.27
N LYS A 170 13.01 44.91 -3.29
CA LYS A 170 12.88 43.86 -2.29
C LYS A 170 13.27 44.35 -0.89
N LYS A 171 14.38 45.10 -0.77
CA LYS A 171 14.83 45.66 0.51
C LYS A 171 13.88 46.69 1.07
N VAL A 172 13.33 47.53 0.19
CA VAL A 172 12.30 48.50 0.55
C VAL A 172 11.05 47.82 1.07
N GLU A 173 10.64 46.72 0.44
CA GLU A 173 9.47 45.95 0.85
C GLU A 173 9.71 45.19 2.19
N GLU A 174 10.89 44.61 2.38
CA GLU A 174 11.31 44.03 3.64
C GLU A 174 11.25 45.07 4.79
N LEU A 175 11.81 46.27 4.59
CA LEU A 175 11.81 47.34 5.58
C LEU A 175 10.38 47.84 5.88
N ARG A 176 9.50 47.91 4.87
CA ARG A 176 8.09 48.21 5.10
C ARG A 176 7.42 47.21 6.02
N ARG A 177 7.63 45.89 5.78
CA ARG A 177 7.10 44.85 6.63
C ARG A 177 7.62 44.94 8.07
N GLU A 178 8.92 45.23 8.27
CA GLU A 178 9.51 45.40 9.58
C GLU A 178 8.87 46.55 10.35
N ARG A 179 8.50 47.63 9.68
CA ARG A 179 7.93 48.83 10.30
C ARG A 179 6.42 48.81 10.54
N ILE A 180 5.75 47.68 10.17
CA ILE A 180 4.34 47.49 10.51
C ILE A 180 4.25 46.99 11.95
N THR A 181 3.51 47.72 12.79
CA THR A 181 3.34 47.42 14.20
C THR A 181 2.23 46.40 14.46
N GLN A 182 2.23 45.81 15.67
CA GLN A 182 1.16 44.90 16.06
C GLN A 182 -0.20 45.61 16.18
N GLU A 183 -0.20 46.90 16.56
CA GLU A 183 -1.42 47.69 16.60
C GLU A 183 -2.06 47.84 15.22
N GLU A 184 -1.24 48.07 14.18
CA GLU A 184 -1.71 48.14 12.78
C GLU A 184 -2.22 46.78 12.26
N LEU A 185 -1.61 45.67 12.68
CA LEU A 185 -2.14 44.34 12.37
C LEU A 185 -3.47 44.06 13.07
N ASN A 186 -3.68 44.59 14.25
CA ASN A 186 -4.93 44.47 15.00
C ASN A 186 -6.08 45.29 14.39
N GLU A 187 -5.80 46.19 13.40
CA GLU A 187 -6.82 46.87 12.60
C GLU A 187 -7.52 45.92 11.64
N LEU A 188 -6.89 44.77 11.29
CA LEU A 188 -7.51 43.79 10.40
C LEU A 188 -8.69 43.12 11.11
N SER A 189 -9.87 43.30 10.55
CA SER A 189 -11.09 42.65 11.04
C SER A 189 -11.05 41.14 10.82
N LYS A 190 -11.94 40.38 11.49
CA LYS A 190 -12.11 38.96 11.22
C LYS A 190 -12.45 38.70 9.75
N GLU A 191 -13.27 39.55 9.14
CA GLU A 191 -13.61 39.47 7.71
C GLU A 191 -12.39 39.69 6.81
N ASP A 192 -11.47 40.61 7.19
CA ASP A 192 -10.24 40.83 6.44
C ASP A 192 -9.31 39.60 6.52
N ILE A 193 -9.23 38.95 7.66
CA ILE A 193 -8.45 37.71 7.83
C ILE A 193 -9.04 36.58 7.01
N GLU A 194 -10.38 36.47 6.92
CA GLU A 194 -11.04 35.48 6.08
C GLU A 194 -10.79 35.74 4.57
N VAL A 195 -10.89 36.99 4.14
CA VAL A 195 -10.53 37.39 2.76
C VAL A 195 -9.07 37.08 2.46
N LEU A 196 -8.16 37.30 3.43
CA LEU A 196 -6.76 36.94 3.26
C LEU A 196 -6.58 35.44 3.13
N ALA A 197 -7.27 34.61 3.92
CA ALA A 197 -7.21 33.16 3.83
C ALA A 197 -7.66 32.68 2.43
N ILE A 198 -8.80 33.18 1.94
CA ILE A 198 -9.29 32.90 0.59
C ILE A 198 -8.26 33.29 -0.47
N LYS A 199 -7.75 34.54 -0.40
CA LYS A 199 -6.76 35.08 -1.35
C LYS A 199 -5.45 34.26 -1.33
N SER A 200 -5.01 33.82 -0.17
CA SER A 200 -3.83 32.95 -0.03
C SER A 200 -4.04 31.64 -0.78
N LYS A 201 -5.18 30.97 -0.57
CA LYS A 201 -5.55 29.75 -1.32
C LYS A 201 -5.64 29.99 -2.83
N MET A 202 -6.24 31.09 -3.26
CA MET A 202 -6.35 31.46 -4.69
C MET A 202 -4.99 31.68 -5.36
N ASN A 203 -3.97 32.06 -4.61
CA ASN A 203 -2.61 32.31 -5.10
C ASN A 203 -1.65 31.13 -4.90
N ALA A 204 -2.05 30.05 -4.24
CA ALA A 204 -1.18 28.96 -3.81
C ALA A 204 -0.61 28.09 -4.93
N GLY A 205 -1.04 28.26 -6.17
CA GLY A 205 -0.64 27.37 -7.25
C GLY A 205 -0.19 28.07 -8.53
N TYR A 206 -0.05 27.27 -9.57
CA TYR A 206 0.33 27.77 -10.89
C TYR A 206 -0.84 28.47 -11.58
N LYS A 207 -0.54 29.51 -12.38
CA LYS A 207 -1.54 30.16 -13.23
C LYS A 207 -2.20 29.15 -14.17
N MET A 208 -3.47 29.32 -14.48
CA MET A 208 -4.28 28.47 -15.36
C MET A 208 -4.54 27.05 -14.82
N THR A 209 -4.21 26.79 -13.56
CA THR A 209 -4.51 25.52 -12.91
C THR A 209 -5.53 25.77 -11.78
N PRO A 210 -6.63 25.02 -11.71
CA PRO A 210 -7.59 25.16 -10.62
C PRO A 210 -6.92 24.90 -9.26
N GLN A 211 -7.12 25.82 -8.33
CA GLN A 211 -6.68 25.70 -6.94
C GLN A 211 -7.89 25.54 -6.05
N ILE A 212 -7.80 24.67 -5.08
CA ILE A 212 -8.87 24.49 -4.11
C ILE A 212 -8.84 25.64 -3.11
N VAL A 213 -9.95 26.37 -3.05
CA VAL A 213 -10.15 27.46 -2.08
C VAL A 213 -10.72 26.90 -0.79
N LYS A 214 -11.82 26.12 -0.87
CA LYS A 214 -12.45 25.46 0.26
C LYS A 214 -12.98 24.08 -0.13
N LYS A 215 -12.71 23.08 0.70
CA LYS A 215 -13.27 21.72 0.63
C LYS A 215 -14.44 21.57 1.59
N ASP A 216 -15.27 20.56 1.34
CA ASP A 216 -16.42 20.16 2.15
C ASP A 216 -17.35 21.34 2.46
N VAL A 217 -17.60 22.16 1.42
CA VAL A 217 -18.54 23.28 1.54
C VAL A 217 -19.94 22.75 1.76
N SER A 218 -20.73 23.43 2.59
CA SER A 218 -22.11 23.08 2.84
C SER A 218 -22.94 23.12 1.54
N GLN A 219 -24.07 22.42 1.53
CA GLN A 219 -24.95 22.40 0.36
C GLN A 219 -25.42 23.82 -0.01
N ASN A 220 -25.66 24.68 0.99
CA ASN A 220 -26.08 26.06 0.78
C ASN A 220 -24.96 26.91 0.15
N GLU A 221 -23.75 26.87 0.71
CA GLU A 221 -22.61 27.57 0.15
C GLU A 221 -22.32 27.13 -1.29
N TYR A 222 -22.36 25.80 -1.55
CA TYR A 222 -22.17 25.26 -2.90
C TYR A 222 -23.21 25.80 -3.89
N ALA A 223 -24.48 25.84 -3.50
CA ALA A 223 -25.56 26.34 -4.33
C ALA A 223 -25.40 27.85 -4.62
N VAL A 224 -25.19 28.65 -3.59
CA VAL A 224 -25.03 30.10 -3.72
C VAL A 224 -23.81 30.49 -4.57
N VAL A 225 -22.68 29.79 -4.37
CA VAL A 225 -21.49 30.03 -5.22
C VAL A 225 -21.75 29.60 -6.65
N SER A 226 -22.40 28.42 -6.87
CA SER A 226 -22.72 27.93 -8.22
C SER A 226 -23.66 28.90 -8.99
N GLU A 227 -24.63 29.48 -8.31
CA GLU A 227 -25.52 30.52 -8.90
C GLU A 227 -24.78 31.83 -9.15
N GLY A 228 -23.78 32.18 -8.33
CA GLY A 228 -23.02 33.42 -8.39
C GLY A 228 -21.79 33.41 -9.32
N LEU A 229 -21.48 32.30 -10.01
CA LEU A 229 -20.24 32.14 -10.80
C LEU A 229 -20.02 33.29 -11.84
N SER A 230 -21.08 33.82 -12.42
CA SER A 230 -20.98 34.94 -13.38
C SER A 230 -20.39 36.23 -12.80
N SER A 231 -20.48 36.41 -11.47
CA SER A 231 -19.92 37.53 -10.71
C SER A 231 -18.57 37.24 -10.06
N LEU A 232 -18.07 36.00 -10.18
CA LEU A 232 -16.87 35.47 -9.54
C LEU A 232 -15.87 34.96 -10.59
N PRO A 233 -15.22 35.83 -11.36
CA PRO A 233 -14.32 35.42 -12.44
C PRO A 233 -13.23 34.45 -11.92
N GLY A 234 -13.09 33.31 -12.58
CA GLY A 234 -12.12 32.29 -12.24
C GLY A 234 -12.52 31.35 -11.10
N VAL A 235 -13.61 31.63 -10.38
CA VAL A 235 -14.17 30.67 -9.39
C VAL A 235 -15.02 29.65 -10.12
N ASP A 236 -14.96 28.41 -9.62
CA ASP A 236 -15.78 27.29 -10.08
C ASP A 236 -16.15 26.38 -8.91
N THR A 237 -17.17 25.58 -9.10
CA THR A 237 -17.63 24.57 -8.14
C THR A 237 -17.44 23.18 -8.73
N THR A 238 -16.81 22.30 -7.95
CA THR A 238 -16.53 20.92 -8.38
C THR A 238 -16.79 19.94 -7.24
N VAL A 239 -16.75 18.65 -7.55
CA VAL A 239 -16.78 17.60 -6.55
C VAL A 239 -15.40 16.92 -6.51
N ASP A 240 -14.79 16.95 -5.34
CA ASP A 240 -13.60 16.17 -5.04
C ASP A 240 -13.99 14.92 -4.25
N TRP A 241 -13.06 14.02 -4.00
CA TRP A 241 -13.30 12.72 -3.38
C TRP A 241 -12.29 12.46 -2.28
N GLU A 242 -12.80 12.06 -1.12
CA GLU A 242 -11.97 11.62 0.00
C GLU A 242 -12.20 10.15 0.29
N ARG A 243 -11.14 9.44 0.72
CA ARG A 243 -11.27 8.06 1.14
C ARG A 243 -12.03 7.95 2.44
N GLU A 244 -13.04 7.10 2.45
CA GLU A 244 -13.86 6.81 3.61
C GLU A 244 -13.67 5.34 4.02
N TYR A 245 -13.48 5.12 5.32
CA TYR A 245 -13.28 3.80 5.91
C TYR A 245 -14.43 3.54 6.89
N PRO A 246 -15.55 2.93 6.44
CA PRO A 246 -16.75 2.75 7.28
C PRO A 246 -16.50 1.95 8.55
N ASN A 247 -15.48 1.08 8.56
CA ASN A 247 -15.08 0.28 9.71
C ASN A 247 -13.89 0.86 10.48
N ASP A 248 -13.56 2.12 10.26
CA ASP A 248 -12.52 2.98 10.86
C ASP A 248 -11.20 2.24 11.21
N LYS A 249 -11.17 1.51 12.33
CA LYS A 249 -9.94 0.89 12.88
C LYS A 249 -9.71 -0.55 12.48
N ILE A 250 -10.66 -1.20 11.81
CA ILE A 250 -10.58 -2.62 11.46
C ILE A 250 -9.73 -2.79 10.19
N LEU A 251 -8.70 -3.66 10.25
CA LEU A 251 -7.80 -3.97 9.13
C LEU A 251 -7.10 -2.73 8.53
N ARG A 252 -7.12 -1.60 9.24
CA ARG A 252 -6.74 -0.29 8.71
C ARG A 252 -5.31 -0.23 8.19
N SER A 253 -4.38 -0.85 8.88
CA SER A 253 -2.97 -0.88 8.50
C SER A 253 -2.73 -1.62 7.18
N VAL A 254 -3.48 -2.70 6.91
CA VAL A 254 -3.37 -3.52 5.69
C VAL A 254 -4.04 -2.85 4.49
N LEU A 255 -5.19 -2.19 4.69
CA LEU A 255 -5.86 -1.43 3.63
C LEU A 255 -4.94 -0.34 3.08
N GLY A 256 -4.14 0.26 3.94
CA GLY A 256 -3.20 1.30 3.55
C GLY A 256 -3.81 2.70 3.54
N SER A 257 -3.06 3.65 3.01
CA SER A 257 -3.46 5.06 2.97
C SER A 257 -3.15 5.68 1.61
N VAL A 258 -3.82 6.79 1.33
CA VAL A 258 -3.63 7.62 0.14
C VAL A 258 -2.89 8.90 0.56
N SER A 259 -2.01 9.44 -0.29
CA SER A 259 -1.37 10.73 -0.05
C SER A 259 -2.39 11.87 -0.05
N THR A 260 -2.09 12.92 0.68
CA THR A 260 -2.82 14.19 0.57
C THR A 260 -2.33 14.95 -0.66
N GLU A 261 -3.08 15.97 -1.13
CA GLU A 261 -2.65 16.84 -2.22
C GLU A 261 -1.36 17.61 -1.92
N ASN A 262 -1.14 17.96 -0.63
CA ASN A 262 0.07 18.65 -0.21
C ASN A 262 1.29 17.72 -0.22
N GLU A 263 1.10 16.44 0.05
CA GLU A 263 2.15 15.41 -0.08
C GLU A 263 2.43 15.10 -1.55
N GLY A 264 1.38 14.98 -2.37
CA GLY A 264 1.46 14.67 -3.80
C GLY A 264 2.21 13.37 -4.10
N LEU A 265 2.96 13.39 -5.20
CA LEU A 265 3.76 12.25 -5.65
C LEU A 265 5.08 12.13 -4.87
N PRO A 266 5.55 10.91 -4.55
CA PRO A 266 6.85 10.69 -3.90
C PRO A 266 7.99 11.09 -4.83
N ARG A 267 8.99 11.78 -4.28
CA ARG A 267 10.13 12.30 -5.05
C ARG A 267 10.91 11.21 -5.78
N GLU A 268 11.06 10.05 -5.15
CA GLU A 268 11.81 8.91 -5.67
C GLU A 268 11.14 8.24 -6.86
N GLN A 269 9.84 8.44 -7.06
CA GLN A 269 9.05 7.83 -8.14
C GLN A 269 8.37 8.88 -9.04
N LEU A 270 8.81 10.14 -8.95
CA LEU A 270 8.17 11.27 -9.65
C LEU A 270 8.08 11.03 -11.16
N ASP A 271 9.17 10.65 -11.80
CA ASP A 271 9.21 10.42 -13.24
C ASP A 271 8.33 9.24 -13.67
N TYR A 272 8.27 8.20 -12.82
CA TYR A 272 7.39 7.04 -13.05
C TYR A 272 5.92 7.44 -13.16
N TYR A 273 5.45 8.32 -12.28
CA TYR A 273 4.06 8.76 -12.27
C TYR A 273 3.78 9.83 -13.33
N LEU A 274 4.70 10.79 -13.56
CA LEU A 274 4.51 11.83 -14.56
C LEU A 274 4.37 11.28 -15.98
N VAL A 275 5.10 10.20 -16.33
CA VAL A 275 4.97 9.52 -17.64
C VAL A 275 3.62 8.80 -17.78
N ARG A 276 2.90 8.56 -16.67
CA ARG A 276 1.59 7.92 -16.61
C ARG A 276 0.44 8.91 -16.41
N ASP A 277 0.62 10.16 -16.85
CA ASP A 277 -0.39 11.23 -16.79
C ASP A 277 -0.83 11.65 -15.36
N TYR A 278 0.02 11.37 -14.35
CA TYR A 278 -0.18 11.93 -13.01
C TYR A 278 0.35 13.36 -12.94
N ASN A 279 -0.33 14.20 -12.18
CA ASN A 279 0.15 15.52 -11.82
C ASN A 279 0.92 15.44 -10.48
N ARG A 280 1.81 16.41 -10.21
CA ARG A 280 2.64 16.44 -9.00
C ARG A 280 1.83 16.38 -7.69
N ASN A 281 0.63 16.95 -7.70
CA ASN A 281 -0.27 17.03 -6.53
C ASN A 281 -1.31 15.90 -6.50
N ASP A 282 -1.17 14.88 -7.35
CA ASP A 282 -2.11 13.78 -7.35
C ASP A 282 -1.97 12.93 -6.10
N ARG A 283 -3.12 12.49 -5.64
CA ARG A 283 -3.21 11.56 -4.52
C ARG A 283 -3.02 10.14 -5.03
N ILE A 284 -2.05 9.44 -4.45
CA ILE A 284 -1.72 8.05 -4.79
C ILE A 284 -1.77 7.16 -3.55
N GLY A 285 -1.88 5.87 -3.75
CA GLY A 285 -1.72 4.88 -2.68
C GLY A 285 -0.31 4.90 -2.11
N LYS A 286 -0.17 5.21 -0.81
CA LYS A 286 1.11 5.29 -0.10
C LYS A 286 1.60 3.96 0.41
N SER A 287 0.67 3.07 0.79
CA SER A 287 1.02 1.83 1.49
C SER A 287 0.05 0.69 1.16
N TYR A 288 0.54 -0.50 1.28
CA TYR A 288 -0.13 -1.80 1.22
C TYR A 288 -1.15 -1.95 0.09
N ILE A 289 -2.46 -2.26 0.33
CA ILE A 289 -3.43 -2.49 -0.75
C ILE A 289 -3.59 -1.25 -1.62
N GLU A 290 -3.72 -0.05 -1.02
CA GLU A 290 -3.84 1.19 -1.79
C GLU A 290 -2.66 1.42 -2.73
N LYS A 291 -1.43 1.08 -2.29
CA LYS A 291 -0.21 1.21 -3.10
C LYS A 291 -0.07 0.06 -4.11
N GLN A 292 -0.29 -1.17 -3.68
CA GLN A 292 -0.10 -2.36 -4.51
C GLN A 292 -1.02 -2.37 -5.72
N TYR A 293 -2.24 -1.86 -5.54
CA TYR A 293 -3.28 -1.83 -6.58
C TYR A 293 -3.57 -0.42 -7.09
N GLU A 294 -2.58 0.50 -7.01
CA GLU A 294 -2.69 1.89 -7.49
C GLU A 294 -3.23 1.96 -8.92
N ASP A 295 -2.64 1.19 -9.84
CA ASP A 295 -3.01 1.19 -11.27
C ASP A 295 -4.47 0.74 -11.50
N VAL A 296 -5.03 -0.04 -10.59
CA VAL A 296 -6.43 -0.49 -10.63
C VAL A 296 -7.37 0.55 -10.02
N LEU A 297 -6.97 1.09 -8.87
CA LEU A 297 -7.80 1.95 -8.03
C LEU A 297 -7.86 3.41 -8.50
N HIS A 298 -6.83 3.92 -9.17
CA HIS A 298 -6.70 5.34 -9.49
C HIS A 298 -7.75 5.84 -10.49
N GLY A 299 -8.08 5.07 -11.52
CA GLY A 299 -8.97 5.49 -12.61
C GLY A 299 -8.28 6.41 -13.63
N THR A 300 -9.07 7.02 -14.51
CA THR A 300 -8.60 7.95 -15.54
C THR A 300 -9.28 9.29 -15.34
N LYS A 301 -8.51 10.36 -15.18
CA LYS A 301 -9.04 11.71 -14.97
C LYS A 301 -9.80 12.21 -16.18
N GLU A 302 -10.81 13.04 -15.96
CA GLU A 302 -11.37 13.86 -17.01
C GLU A 302 -10.37 14.96 -17.36
N GLN A 303 -10.02 15.07 -18.64
CA GLN A 303 -9.16 16.14 -19.13
C GLN A 303 -9.94 17.04 -20.06
N SER A 304 -9.90 18.32 -19.76
CA SER A 304 -10.48 19.39 -20.58
C SER A 304 -9.38 20.37 -20.99
N LYS A 305 -9.43 20.82 -22.23
CA LYS A 305 -8.48 21.76 -22.80
C LYS A 305 -9.14 23.13 -22.91
N ASN A 306 -8.67 24.10 -22.15
CA ASN A 306 -9.11 25.47 -22.23
C ASN A 306 -8.28 26.20 -23.30
N ILE A 307 -8.96 26.65 -24.34
CA ILE A 307 -8.38 27.47 -25.42
C ILE A 307 -8.60 28.95 -25.08
N THR A 308 -7.49 29.67 -24.92
CA THR A 308 -7.53 31.08 -24.47
C THR A 308 -7.18 32.06 -25.59
N ASP A 309 -7.68 33.31 -25.48
CA ASP A 309 -7.26 34.42 -26.30
C ASP A 309 -5.91 35.03 -25.83
N LYS A 310 -5.43 36.06 -26.53
CA LYS A 310 -4.18 36.77 -26.16
C LYS A 310 -4.26 37.48 -24.80
N ALA A 311 -5.44 37.76 -24.31
CA ALA A 311 -5.68 38.39 -23.01
C ALA A 311 -5.76 37.30 -21.88
N GLY A 312 -5.82 36.01 -22.23
CA GLY A 312 -5.94 34.92 -21.31
C GLY A 312 -7.37 34.49 -20.98
N ASN A 313 -8.37 35.03 -21.67
CA ASN A 313 -9.77 34.63 -21.47
C ASN A 313 -10.06 33.31 -22.16
N ILE A 314 -10.85 32.44 -21.56
CA ILE A 314 -11.27 31.17 -22.15
C ILE A 314 -12.26 31.46 -23.29
N ILE A 315 -11.86 31.11 -24.52
CA ILE A 315 -12.72 31.20 -25.71
C ILE A 315 -13.66 29.99 -25.78
N ARG A 316 -13.11 28.79 -25.49
CA ARG A 316 -13.87 27.55 -25.46
C ARG A 316 -13.12 26.48 -24.62
N THR A 317 -13.89 25.54 -24.10
CA THR A 317 -13.36 24.34 -23.42
C THR A 317 -13.69 23.11 -24.27
N GLU A 318 -12.67 22.33 -24.61
CA GLU A 318 -12.80 21.05 -25.33
C GLU A 318 -12.52 19.89 -24.38
N LYS A 319 -13.44 18.92 -24.29
CA LYS A 319 -13.19 17.67 -23.57
C LYS A 319 -12.24 16.79 -24.37
N VAL A 320 -11.06 16.48 -23.78
CA VAL A 320 -10.02 15.67 -24.43
C VAL A 320 -10.19 14.21 -24.02
N THR A 321 -10.38 13.95 -22.72
CA THR A 321 -10.54 12.59 -22.17
C THR A 321 -11.76 12.58 -21.26
N LYS A 322 -12.61 11.56 -21.42
CA LYS A 322 -13.72 11.32 -20.50
C LYS A 322 -13.19 10.68 -19.21
N GLY A 323 -13.52 11.27 -18.07
CA GLY A 323 -13.19 10.69 -16.77
C GLY A 323 -13.80 9.29 -16.59
N LYS A 324 -13.00 8.38 -16.03
CA LYS A 324 -13.43 7.03 -15.65
C LYS A 324 -12.93 6.74 -14.25
N SER A 325 -13.84 6.47 -13.31
CA SER A 325 -13.49 6.05 -11.95
C SER A 325 -12.61 4.81 -11.95
N GLY A 326 -11.80 4.63 -10.91
CA GLY A 326 -10.99 3.44 -10.72
C GLY A 326 -11.84 2.17 -10.61
N ASN A 327 -11.25 1.03 -10.92
CA ASN A 327 -11.92 -0.26 -10.79
C ASN A 327 -11.96 -0.70 -9.34
N ASN A 328 -12.98 -1.47 -8.97
CA ASN A 328 -13.21 -1.94 -7.61
C ASN A 328 -12.35 -3.18 -7.32
N LEU A 329 -11.96 -3.35 -6.06
CA LEU A 329 -11.35 -4.58 -5.56
C LEU A 329 -12.36 -5.35 -4.71
N MET A 330 -12.43 -6.66 -4.91
CA MET A 330 -13.07 -7.59 -4.02
C MET A 330 -11.99 -8.34 -3.25
N LEU A 331 -11.99 -8.21 -1.92
CA LEU A 331 -11.03 -8.85 -1.06
C LEU A 331 -11.49 -10.26 -0.67
N THR A 332 -10.55 -11.10 -0.25
CA THR A 332 -10.84 -12.44 0.27
C THR A 332 -11.27 -12.41 1.73
N VAL A 333 -10.99 -11.31 2.43
CA VAL A 333 -11.33 -11.11 3.85
C VAL A 333 -12.83 -11.08 4.04
N ASP A 334 -13.29 -11.75 5.10
CA ASP A 334 -14.67 -11.71 5.59
C ASP A 334 -14.74 -10.69 6.73
N MET A 335 -15.40 -9.56 6.51
CA MET A 335 -15.44 -8.47 7.50
C MET A 335 -16.20 -8.80 8.77
N ASP A 336 -17.20 -9.68 8.71
CA ASP A 336 -17.90 -10.14 9.94
C ASP A 336 -16.97 -11.01 10.80
N LEU A 337 -16.20 -11.89 10.14
CA LEU A 337 -15.18 -12.70 10.80
C LEU A 337 -14.05 -11.82 11.33
N GLN A 338 -13.51 -10.91 10.50
CA GLN A 338 -12.44 -9.99 10.88
C GLN A 338 -12.78 -9.21 12.13
N LYS A 339 -14.01 -8.67 12.21
CA LYS A 339 -14.50 -7.94 13.39
C LYS A 339 -14.52 -8.80 14.64
N LYS A 340 -15.08 -10.02 14.55
CA LYS A 340 -15.10 -10.96 15.68
C LYS A 340 -13.71 -11.38 16.14
N VAL A 341 -12.77 -11.59 15.19
CA VAL A 341 -11.38 -11.92 15.49
C VAL A 341 -10.68 -10.74 16.19
N GLU A 342 -10.85 -9.51 15.71
CA GLU A 342 -10.26 -8.34 16.36
C GLU A 342 -10.88 -8.07 17.75
N GLU A 343 -12.17 -8.25 17.92
CA GLU A 343 -12.86 -8.17 19.23
C GLU A 343 -12.31 -9.23 20.20
N SER A 344 -12.04 -10.46 19.72
CA SER A 344 -11.41 -11.51 20.53
C SER A 344 -10.01 -11.09 20.98
N LEU A 345 -9.18 -10.58 20.06
CA LEU A 345 -7.85 -10.10 20.40
C LEU A 345 -7.88 -8.97 21.44
N GLU A 346 -8.75 -7.97 21.24
CA GLU A 346 -8.87 -6.85 22.18
C GLU A 346 -9.36 -7.29 23.57
N ARG A 347 -10.35 -8.15 23.63
CA ARG A 347 -10.89 -8.69 24.89
C ARG A 347 -9.83 -9.45 25.66
N ASN A 348 -9.10 -10.36 24.99
CA ASN A 348 -8.05 -11.14 25.60
C ASN A 348 -6.85 -10.30 26.03
N LEU A 349 -6.37 -9.36 25.20
CA LEU A 349 -5.31 -8.44 25.57
C LEU A 349 -5.67 -7.63 26.82
N ARG A 350 -6.90 -7.12 26.92
CA ARG A 350 -7.37 -6.39 28.13
C ARG A 350 -7.47 -7.30 29.36
N ALA A 351 -8.02 -8.50 29.19
CA ALA A 351 -8.25 -9.42 30.29
C ALA A 351 -6.93 -9.92 30.93
N PHE A 352 -5.91 -10.17 30.12
CA PHE A 352 -4.65 -10.71 30.57
C PHE A 352 -3.58 -9.62 30.88
N HIS A 353 -3.79 -8.38 30.50
CA HIS A 353 -2.76 -7.32 30.64
C HIS A 353 -2.21 -7.14 32.06
N SER A 354 -3.06 -7.23 33.06
CA SER A 354 -2.64 -7.04 34.47
C SER A 354 -1.75 -8.19 34.97
N SER A 355 -1.99 -9.42 34.52
CA SER A 355 -1.17 -10.60 34.88
C SER A 355 0.05 -10.78 33.94
N GLU A 356 -0.04 -10.23 32.73
CA GLU A 356 0.96 -10.36 31.67
C GLU A 356 1.44 -8.99 31.17
N PRO A 357 2.10 -8.18 32.03
CA PRO A 357 2.39 -6.79 31.73
C PRO A 357 3.39 -6.56 30.59
N MET A 358 4.22 -7.55 30.22
CA MET A 358 5.11 -7.47 29.06
C MET A 358 4.39 -7.79 27.74
N MET A 359 3.24 -8.49 27.80
CA MET A 359 2.43 -8.80 26.64
C MET A 359 1.74 -7.54 26.14
N ASP A 360 2.19 -7.01 25.03
CA ASP A 360 1.62 -5.78 24.45
C ASP A 360 0.90 -6.01 23.11
N ARG A 361 0.92 -7.24 22.57
CA ARG A 361 0.34 -7.53 21.26
C ARG A 361 -0.08 -8.99 21.11
N ALA A 362 -0.98 -9.23 20.15
CA ALA A 362 -1.38 -10.56 19.74
C ALA A 362 -1.82 -10.56 18.27
N PHE A 363 -1.67 -11.72 17.62
CA PHE A 363 -1.92 -11.89 16.18
C PHE A 363 -2.75 -13.12 15.90
N VAL A 364 -3.61 -13.01 14.90
CA VAL A 364 -4.35 -14.13 14.31
C VAL A 364 -4.28 -14.02 12.79
N VAL A 365 -4.03 -15.17 12.14
CA VAL A 365 -4.21 -15.31 10.69
C VAL A 365 -5.12 -16.52 10.46
N MET A 366 -6.14 -16.34 9.64
CA MET A 366 -7.02 -17.43 9.20
C MET A 366 -7.03 -17.44 7.67
N MET A 367 -6.83 -18.62 7.08
CA MET A 367 -6.77 -18.78 5.63
C MET A 367 -7.45 -20.07 5.18
N ASN A 368 -7.95 -20.07 3.95
CA ASN A 368 -8.46 -21.28 3.31
C ASN A 368 -7.28 -22.11 2.80
N PRO A 369 -7.08 -23.34 3.28
CA PRO A 369 -5.91 -24.16 2.90
C PRO A 369 -5.94 -24.62 1.43
N LYS A 370 -7.11 -24.66 0.78
CA LYS A 370 -7.26 -25.17 -0.58
C LYS A 370 -6.86 -24.16 -1.66
N ASN A 371 -7.14 -22.88 -1.41
CA ASN A 371 -6.94 -21.82 -2.40
C ASN A 371 -6.03 -20.68 -1.94
N GLY A 372 -5.57 -20.68 -0.68
CA GLY A 372 -4.69 -19.65 -0.14
C GLY A 372 -5.38 -18.33 0.23
N GLN A 373 -6.70 -18.21 0.07
CA GLN A 373 -7.43 -16.99 0.43
C GLN A 373 -7.31 -16.66 1.92
N ILE A 374 -6.93 -15.44 2.23
CA ILE A 374 -6.92 -14.91 3.58
C ILE A 374 -8.36 -14.59 4.00
N LEU A 375 -8.85 -15.27 5.03
CA LEU A 375 -10.20 -15.07 5.57
C LEU A 375 -10.22 -13.97 6.64
N SER A 376 -9.16 -13.91 7.45
CA SER A 376 -8.92 -12.86 8.44
C SER A 376 -7.43 -12.67 8.67
N LEU A 377 -7.00 -11.44 8.80
CA LEU A 377 -5.62 -11.02 9.09
C LEU A 377 -5.66 -9.97 10.18
N ALA A 378 -5.51 -10.36 11.43
CA ALA A 378 -5.69 -9.50 12.58
C ALA A 378 -4.46 -9.43 13.49
N GLY A 379 -4.18 -8.24 13.95
CA GLY A 379 -3.18 -7.97 14.97
C GLY A 379 -3.59 -6.75 15.79
N LYS A 380 -3.36 -6.80 17.08
CA LYS A 380 -3.62 -5.69 18.00
C LYS A 380 -2.41 -5.42 18.85
N LYS A 381 -2.14 -4.14 19.10
CA LYS A 381 -1.04 -3.67 19.96
C LYS A 381 -1.57 -2.72 21.01
N ILE A 382 -1.16 -2.93 22.26
CA ILE A 382 -1.38 -2.01 23.38
C ILE A 382 -0.37 -0.87 23.24
N VAL A 383 -0.85 0.37 23.30
CA VAL A 383 -0.06 1.58 23.33
C VAL A 383 -0.51 2.48 24.49
N ASN A 384 0.40 3.19 25.11
CA ASN A 384 0.07 4.18 26.13
C ASN A 384 0.03 5.56 25.48
N LYS A 385 -1.15 6.14 25.33
CA LYS A 385 -1.37 7.50 24.81
C LYS A 385 -2.21 8.31 25.77
N ASP A 386 -1.87 9.56 25.94
CA ASP A 386 -2.61 10.53 26.78
C ASP A 386 -2.84 10.03 28.21
N GLY A 387 -1.90 9.26 28.77
CA GLY A 387 -1.95 8.69 30.11
C GLY A 387 -2.91 7.50 30.28
N GLY A 388 -3.43 6.95 29.17
CA GLY A 388 -4.34 5.79 29.14
C GLY A 388 -3.89 4.67 28.21
N MET A 389 -4.32 3.44 28.54
CA MET A 389 -4.13 2.27 27.68
C MET A 389 -5.10 2.31 26.49
N GLN A 390 -4.56 2.35 25.29
CA GLN A 390 -5.30 2.20 24.05
C GLN A 390 -4.86 0.93 23.32
N ILE A 391 -5.75 0.34 22.51
CA ILE A 391 -5.43 -0.80 21.66
C ILE A 391 -5.60 -0.36 20.22
N GLU A 392 -4.51 -0.48 19.45
CA GLU A 392 -4.46 -0.07 18.05
C GLU A 392 -4.40 -1.28 17.12
N ASP A 393 -4.84 -1.06 15.86
CA ASP A 393 -4.67 -2.03 14.79
C ASP A 393 -3.17 -2.22 14.51
N TYR A 394 -2.77 -3.49 14.49
CA TYR A 394 -1.42 -3.92 14.13
C TYR A 394 -1.47 -5.17 13.24
N ALA A 395 -2.48 -5.27 12.37
CA ALA A 395 -2.65 -6.40 11.45
C ALA A 395 -1.42 -6.64 10.57
N LEU A 396 -0.69 -5.58 10.19
CA LEU A 396 0.57 -5.71 9.48
C LEU A 396 1.62 -6.53 10.22
N GLY A 397 1.61 -6.52 11.55
CA GLY A 397 2.53 -7.32 12.36
C GLY A 397 2.45 -8.81 12.04
N THR A 398 1.34 -9.28 11.46
CA THR A 398 1.21 -10.68 11.01
C THR A 398 2.17 -11.06 9.90
N MET A 399 2.64 -10.10 9.11
CA MET A 399 3.53 -10.33 7.97
C MET A 399 4.90 -9.63 8.07
N ILE A 400 5.07 -8.66 9.01
CA ILE A 400 6.33 -7.92 9.15
C ILE A 400 7.07 -8.21 10.46
N SER A 401 6.38 -8.73 11.47
CA SER A 401 6.98 -9.08 12.77
C SER A 401 7.20 -10.58 12.86
N SER A 402 8.34 -11.01 13.40
CA SER A 402 8.70 -12.41 13.51
C SER A 402 9.10 -12.79 14.93
N TYR A 403 8.78 -14.01 15.31
CA TYR A 403 8.93 -14.55 16.66
C TYR A 403 9.42 -15.99 16.60
N GLU A 404 10.11 -16.45 17.67
CA GLU A 404 10.32 -17.88 17.89
C GLU A 404 8.97 -18.54 18.14
N LEU A 405 8.64 -19.53 17.31
CA LEU A 405 7.31 -20.16 17.33
C LEU A 405 7.21 -21.37 18.27
N GLY A 406 8.35 -21.84 18.80
CA GLY A 406 8.39 -22.99 19.70
C GLY A 406 7.79 -24.24 19.07
N SER A 407 7.18 -25.06 19.88
CA SER A 407 6.71 -26.39 19.51
C SER A 407 5.71 -26.48 18.35
N THR A 408 5.18 -25.38 17.84
CA THR A 408 4.29 -25.44 16.66
C THR A 408 5.00 -25.95 15.42
N VAL A 409 6.32 -25.77 15.28
CA VAL A 409 7.10 -26.23 14.12
C VAL A 409 7.51 -27.72 14.19
N LYS A 410 7.22 -28.43 15.27
CA LYS A 410 7.64 -29.82 15.46
C LYS A 410 7.14 -30.78 14.39
N GLY A 411 6.01 -30.51 13.77
CA GLY A 411 5.55 -31.28 12.61
C GLY A 411 6.53 -31.20 11.44
N ALA A 412 7.11 -30.03 11.16
CA ALA A 412 8.15 -29.89 10.14
C ALA A 412 9.45 -30.63 10.52
N THR A 413 9.81 -30.68 11.81
CA THR A 413 10.97 -31.44 12.31
C THR A 413 10.78 -32.94 12.07
N VAL A 414 9.61 -33.49 12.41
CA VAL A 414 9.28 -34.92 12.18
C VAL A 414 9.28 -35.22 10.68
N LEU A 415 8.64 -34.39 9.87
CA LEU A 415 8.61 -34.56 8.41
C LEU A 415 10.01 -34.47 7.77
N ALA A 416 10.88 -33.56 8.25
CA ALA A 416 12.27 -33.52 7.83
C ALA A 416 13.02 -34.81 8.23
N GLY A 417 12.72 -35.36 9.41
CA GLY A 417 13.25 -36.63 9.86
C GLY A 417 12.87 -37.80 8.95
N TYR A 418 11.63 -37.88 8.51
CA TYR A 418 11.16 -38.90 7.57
C TYR A 418 11.81 -38.75 6.20
N GLN A 419 11.79 -37.56 5.65
CA GLN A 419 12.29 -37.32 4.30
C GLN A 419 13.81 -37.48 4.18
N THR A 420 14.54 -37.34 5.28
CA THR A 420 15.98 -37.60 5.34
C THR A 420 16.30 -39.06 5.71
N GLU A 421 15.28 -39.90 5.87
CA GLU A 421 15.39 -41.30 6.36
C GLU A 421 16.08 -41.40 7.74
N ALA A 422 16.20 -40.28 8.46
CA ALA A 422 16.77 -40.26 9.81
C ALA A 422 15.89 -40.98 10.84
N ILE A 423 14.58 -40.94 10.63
CA ILE A 423 13.56 -41.68 11.36
C ILE A 423 12.49 -42.21 10.38
N LYS A 424 11.70 -43.16 10.82
CA LYS A 424 10.53 -43.68 10.10
C LYS A 424 9.29 -43.51 10.98
N PRO A 425 8.06 -43.50 10.40
CA PRO A 425 6.85 -43.58 11.21
C PRO A 425 6.94 -44.68 12.27
N TYR A 426 6.50 -44.36 13.48
CA TYR A 426 6.59 -45.24 14.68
C TYR A 426 8.03 -45.51 15.16
N THR A 427 9.03 -44.71 14.80
CA THR A 427 10.34 -44.80 15.44
C THR A 427 10.22 -44.38 16.90
N HIS A 428 10.81 -45.20 17.79
CA HIS A 428 10.80 -44.94 19.22
C HIS A 428 12.10 -44.31 19.70
N PHE A 429 11.96 -43.36 20.63
CA PHE A 429 13.07 -42.80 21.41
C PHE A 429 12.70 -42.76 22.89
N PHE A 430 13.70 -42.96 23.76
CA PHE A 430 13.52 -42.83 25.20
C PHE A 430 13.60 -41.36 25.63
N ASP A 431 12.49 -40.78 26.05
CA ASP A 431 12.38 -39.40 26.50
C ASP A 431 12.82 -39.26 27.96
N ALA A 432 14.07 -38.86 28.15
CA ALA A 432 14.68 -38.53 29.43
C ALA A 432 15.70 -37.39 29.21
N PRO A 433 16.13 -36.68 30.27
CA PRO A 433 17.09 -35.58 30.17
C PRO A 433 18.40 -36.00 29.47
N MET A 434 18.78 -35.20 28.43
CA MET A 434 20.00 -35.43 27.65
C MET A 434 21.13 -34.52 28.15
N TYR A 435 22.28 -35.13 28.46
CA TYR A 435 23.47 -34.45 28.97
C TYR A 435 24.54 -34.36 27.90
N PHE A 436 25.05 -33.18 27.63
CA PHE A 436 26.10 -32.93 26.63
C PHE A 436 27.32 -32.32 27.27
N LYS A 437 28.52 -32.74 26.88
CA LYS A 437 29.78 -32.18 27.37
C LYS A 437 29.86 -30.68 27.05
N GLY A 438 30.15 -29.88 28.07
CA GLY A 438 30.24 -28.41 27.95
C GLY A 438 28.90 -27.66 28.15
N SER A 439 27.80 -28.40 28.36
CA SER A 439 26.52 -27.79 28.76
C SER A 439 26.32 -27.89 30.27
N SER A 440 26.01 -26.77 30.92
CA SER A 440 25.72 -26.72 32.36
C SER A 440 24.33 -27.26 32.73
N LYS A 441 23.42 -27.37 31.75
CA LYS A 441 22.04 -27.82 31.94
C LYS A 441 21.70 -28.91 30.92
N PRO A 442 20.93 -29.93 31.33
CA PRO A 442 20.45 -30.94 30.40
C PRO A 442 19.42 -30.32 29.42
N LYS A 443 19.40 -30.84 28.21
CA LYS A 443 18.29 -30.64 27.27
C LYS A 443 17.19 -31.67 27.63
N LYS A 444 15.95 -31.20 27.86
CA LYS A 444 14.85 -32.06 28.33
C LYS A 444 13.48 -31.63 27.83
N SER A 445 12.54 -32.55 27.91
CA SER A 445 11.11 -32.27 27.81
C SER A 445 10.59 -31.67 29.13
N TRP A 446 9.36 -31.20 29.13
CA TRP A 446 8.73 -30.62 30.33
C TRP A 446 8.39 -31.70 31.38
N LYS A 447 8.36 -32.98 30.95
CA LYS A 447 8.20 -34.18 31.76
C LYS A 447 8.97 -35.29 31.08
N ASP A 448 9.44 -36.28 31.85
CA ASP A 448 10.05 -37.49 31.31
C ASP A 448 8.93 -38.46 30.89
N PHE A 449 8.90 -38.81 29.61
CA PHE A 449 7.83 -39.63 29.03
C PHE A 449 8.21 -41.09 28.82
N GLY A 450 9.48 -41.45 29.00
CA GLY A 450 9.98 -42.81 28.77
C GLY A 450 10.04 -43.15 27.28
N ASP A 451 9.72 -44.39 26.94
CA ASP A 451 9.75 -44.86 25.55
C ASP A 451 8.51 -44.41 24.79
N ILE A 452 8.68 -43.55 23.79
CA ILE A 452 7.58 -42.94 22.99
C ILE A 452 7.89 -42.94 21.49
N ASP A 453 6.84 -43.13 20.69
CA ASP A 453 6.88 -42.93 19.26
C ASP A 453 6.65 -41.46 18.86
N ASP A 454 6.73 -41.17 17.59
CA ASP A 454 6.56 -39.85 16.99
C ASP A 454 5.15 -39.25 17.15
N LEU A 455 4.10 -40.06 17.09
CA LEU A 455 2.74 -39.64 17.33
C LEU A 455 2.52 -39.19 18.77
N ARG A 456 3.03 -40.00 19.72
CA ARG A 456 3.01 -39.64 21.14
C ARG A 456 3.88 -38.41 21.41
N ALA A 457 5.04 -38.33 20.78
CA ALA A 457 5.94 -37.18 20.89
C ALA A 457 5.28 -35.86 20.41
N LEU A 458 4.51 -35.87 19.31
CA LEU A 458 3.72 -34.73 18.87
C LEU A 458 2.60 -34.40 19.85
N GLN A 459 1.84 -35.43 20.31
CA GLN A 459 0.72 -35.31 21.24
C GLN A 459 1.11 -34.61 22.54
N VAL A 460 2.19 -35.07 23.19
CA VAL A 460 2.67 -34.50 24.46
C VAL A 460 3.73 -33.42 24.30
N SER A 461 4.04 -33.07 23.06
CA SER A 461 5.04 -32.05 22.72
C SER A 461 6.45 -32.33 23.26
N SER A 462 6.96 -33.60 23.14
CA SER A 462 8.30 -33.97 23.56
C SER A 462 9.38 -33.15 22.87
N ASN A 463 10.30 -32.55 23.63
CA ASN A 463 11.50 -31.91 23.10
C ASN A 463 12.57 -32.92 22.78
N VAL A 464 12.75 -33.92 23.67
CA VAL A 464 13.81 -34.94 23.57
C VAL A 464 13.65 -35.76 22.29
N TYR A 465 12.40 -36.08 21.89
CA TYR A 465 12.14 -36.76 20.63
C TYR A 465 12.65 -35.91 19.44
N MET A 466 12.38 -34.59 19.42
CA MET A 466 12.84 -33.70 18.36
C MET A 466 14.36 -33.51 18.37
N PHE A 467 14.99 -33.51 19.56
CA PHE A 467 16.44 -33.49 19.67
C PHE A 467 17.07 -34.73 19.05
N ASN A 468 16.56 -35.92 19.37
CA ASN A 468 17.02 -37.17 18.78
C ASN A 468 16.80 -37.16 17.24
N THR A 469 15.66 -36.68 16.77
CA THR A 469 15.40 -36.56 15.34
C THR A 469 16.44 -35.63 14.65
N ALA A 470 16.75 -34.50 15.25
CA ALA A 470 17.76 -33.56 14.71
C ALA A 470 19.17 -34.17 14.73
N LEU A 471 19.54 -34.91 15.80
CA LEU A 471 20.81 -35.65 15.88
C LEU A 471 20.89 -36.74 14.80
N LYS A 472 19.83 -37.51 14.59
CA LYS A 472 19.76 -38.49 13.52
C LYS A 472 19.89 -37.88 12.13
N ILE A 473 19.27 -36.70 11.87
CA ILE A 473 19.46 -35.92 10.62
C ILE A 473 20.94 -35.52 10.45
N ALA A 474 21.64 -35.22 11.56
CA ALA A 474 23.08 -34.95 11.59
C ALA A 474 23.96 -36.18 11.42
N GLY A 475 23.38 -37.40 11.44
CA GLY A 475 24.13 -38.66 11.44
C GLY A 475 24.80 -38.98 12.78
N ILE A 476 24.27 -38.44 13.88
CA ILE A 476 24.82 -38.58 15.24
C ILE A 476 23.88 -39.41 16.10
N ASP A 477 24.42 -40.41 16.78
CA ASP A 477 23.73 -41.09 17.86
C ASP A 477 24.00 -40.38 19.19
N TYR A 478 22.95 -40.22 20.00
CA TYR A 478 23.10 -39.63 21.32
C TYR A 478 23.89 -40.54 22.25
N VAL A 479 24.97 -40.00 22.78
CA VAL A 479 25.77 -40.64 23.85
C VAL A 479 25.89 -39.63 25.01
N PRO A 480 25.50 -40.02 26.24
CA PRO A 480 25.58 -39.10 27.38
C PRO A 480 26.99 -38.56 27.60
N ASN A 481 27.06 -37.25 27.91
CA ASN A 481 28.32 -36.53 28.18
C ASN A 481 29.33 -36.46 27.03
N ASN A 482 28.93 -36.84 25.82
CA ASN A 482 29.75 -36.60 24.63
C ASN A 482 29.62 -35.15 24.12
N PRO A 483 30.70 -34.61 23.51
CA PRO A 483 30.59 -33.33 22.79
C PRO A 483 29.71 -33.51 21.55
N LEU A 484 28.98 -32.45 21.20
CA LEU A 484 28.25 -32.38 19.94
C LEU A 484 29.17 -31.77 18.85
N ASP A 485 29.30 -32.49 17.75
CA ASP A 485 29.96 -32.00 16.53
C ASP A 485 28.91 -31.91 15.39
N ILE A 486 28.20 -30.81 15.34
CA ILE A 486 27.13 -30.58 14.35
C ILE A 486 27.64 -29.65 13.25
N ARG A 487 27.60 -30.15 12.03
CA ARG A 487 28.00 -29.38 10.85
C ARG A 487 26.92 -28.41 10.39
N GLN A 488 27.34 -27.31 9.79
CA GLN A 488 26.44 -26.27 9.23
C GLN A 488 25.48 -26.84 8.16
N GLU A 489 25.91 -27.86 7.41
CA GLU A 489 25.08 -28.53 6.41
C GLU A 489 23.80 -29.10 6.99
N THR A 490 23.82 -29.54 8.27
CA THR A 490 22.62 -30.09 8.95
C THR A 490 21.59 -28.97 9.15
N PHE A 491 22.01 -27.77 9.57
CA PHE A 491 21.12 -26.63 9.65
C PHE A 491 20.50 -26.31 8.29
N ASN A 492 21.33 -26.23 7.23
CA ASN A 492 20.87 -25.96 5.88
C ASN A 492 19.90 -27.02 5.39
N LYS A 493 20.14 -28.32 5.71
CA LYS A 493 19.28 -29.44 5.38
C LYS A 493 17.91 -29.31 6.06
N MET A 494 17.87 -29.03 7.36
CA MET A 494 16.61 -28.83 8.08
C MET A 494 15.86 -27.59 7.59
N ARG A 495 16.57 -26.47 7.38
CA ARG A 495 15.98 -25.25 6.83
C ARG A 495 15.43 -25.47 5.42
N TYR A 496 16.04 -26.28 4.59
CA TYR A 496 15.53 -26.64 3.27
C TYR A 496 14.12 -27.25 3.36
N TYR A 497 13.89 -28.18 4.28
CA TYR A 497 12.57 -28.78 4.47
C TYR A 497 11.57 -27.81 5.10
N PHE A 498 11.98 -27.01 6.08
CA PHE A 498 11.11 -25.98 6.68
C PHE A 498 10.63 -24.96 5.64
N ARG A 499 11.51 -24.54 4.72
CA ARG A 499 11.19 -23.59 3.64
C ARG A 499 10.14 -24.14 2.67
N GLN A 500 10.08 -25.44 2.46
CA GLN A 500 9.04 -26.04 1.61
C GLN A 500 7.64 -25.81 2.16
N PHE A 501 7.50 -25.62 3.46
CA PHE A 501 6.23 -25.27 4.13
C PHE A 501 6.00 -23.77 4.25
N GLY A 502 6.92 -22.92 3.83
CA GLY A 502 6.83 -21.47 3.92
C GLY A 502 7.59 -20.85 5.10
N LEU A 503 8.23 -21.63 5.96
CA LEU A 503 9.00 -21.12 7.09
C LEU A 503 10.37 -20.59 6.65
N GLY A 504 10.68 -19.31 6.91
CA GLY A 504 11.94 -18.67 6.56
C GLY A 504 12.12 -18.31 5.06
N VAL A 505 11.02 -18.21 4.32
CA VAL A 505 10.96 -17.72 2.92
C VAL A 505 9.76 -16.79 2.76
N PRO A 506 9.71 -15.98 1.68
CA PRO A 506 8.52 -15.20 1.36
C PRO A 506 7.28 -16.10 1.26
N THR A 507 6.18 -15.66 1.85
CA THR A 507 4.89 -16.36 1.72
C THR A 507 4.31 -16.15 0.31
N GLY A 508 4.72 -15.05 -0.34
CA GLY A 508 4.24 -14.64 -1.64
C GLY A 508 2.89 -13.93 -1.61
N ILE A 509 2.45 -13.46 -0.43
CA ILE A 509 1.21 -12.67 -0.32
C ILE A 509 1.24 -11.50 -1.31
N ASP A 510 0.09 -11.15 -1.85
CA ASP A 510 -0.11 -10.04 -2.79
C ASP A 510 -0.05 -8.65 -2.13
N LEU A 511 0.83 -8.50 -1.12
CA LEU A 511 1.12 -7.25 -0.42
C LEU A 511 2.63 -6.99 -0.42
N PRO A 512 3.07 -5.72 -0.42
CA PRO A 512 4.48 -5.38 -0.35
C PRO A 512 5.07 -5.53 1.06
N ASN A 513 6.40 -5.64 1.14
CA ASN A 513 7.18 -5.53 2.38
C ASN A 513 6.96 -6.65 3.40
N GLU A 514 6.71 -7.90 2.96
CA GLU A 514 6.69 -9.03 3.88
C GLU A 514 8.08 -9.36 4.45
N SER A 515 8.13 -9.81 5.70
CA SER A 515 9.35 -10.30 6.36
C SER A 515 9.47 -11.82 6.17
N ILE A 516 10.69 -12.28 5.94
CA ILE A 516 11.00 -13.72 5.90
C ILE A 516 11.34 -14.29 7.29
N GLY A 517 11.31 -13.45 8.34
CA GLY A 517 11.82 -13.82 9.67
C GLY A 517 13.34 -13.61 9.78
N GLN A 518 13.91 -14.08 10.87
CA GLN A 518 15.34 -13.98 11.14
C GLN A 518 15.93 -15.38 11.29
N MET A 519 16.99 -15.64 10.54
CA MET A 519 17.76 -16.87 10.69
C MET A 519 18.80 -16.70 11.79
N GLY A 520 18.84 -17.62 12.74
CA GLY A 520 19.89 -17.71 13.74
C GLY A 520 21.25 -17.99 13.10
N ARG A 521 22.32 -17.60 13.79
CA ARG A 521 23.72 -17.79 13.33
C ARG A 521 24.03 -19.29 13.28
N THR A 522 24.87 -19.71 12.33
CA THR A 522 25.22 -21.13 12.14
C THR A 522 26.66 -21.46 12.55
N ASP A 523 27.37 -20.46 13.11
CA ASP A 523 28.75 -20.56 13.51
C ASP A 523 28.89 -21.37 14.83
N ASN A 524 29.28 -22.62 14.68
CA ASN A 524 29.87 -23.57 15.69
C ASN A 524 29.27 -23.63 17.11
N ILE A 525 27.93 -23.53 17.27
CA ILE A 525 27.29 -23.83 18.55
C ILE A 525 26.33 -25.00 18.33
N PRO A 526 26.80 -26.26 18.57
CA PRO A 526 26.02 -27.46 18.25
C PRO A 526 24.65 -27.55 18.94
N GLY A 527 24.52 -26.98 20.13
CA GLY A 527 23.26 -26.96 20.88
C GLY A 527 22.13 -26.20 20.18
N PHE A 528 22.42 -25.25 19.30
CA PHE A 528 21.42 -24.47 18.57
C PHE A 528 20.65 -25.29 17.53
N LEU A 529 21.19 -26.38 17.00
CA LEU A 529 20.41 -27.26 16.13
C LEU A 529 19.26 -27.92 16.91
N LEU A 530 19.50 -28.28 18.17
CA LEU A 530 18.47 -28.85 19.04
C LEU A 530 17.37 -27.80 19.32
N ASP A 531 17.79 -26.56 19.59
CA ASP A 531 16.85 -25.46 19.79
C ASP A 531 16.05 -25.13 18.48
N TYR A 532 16.73 -25.20 17.33
CA TYR A 532 16.08 -25.08 16.02
C TYR A 532 14.98 -26.12 15.82
N ALA A 533 15.26 -27.39 16.16
CA ALA A 533 14.32 -28.51 16.00
C ALA A 533 13.02 -28.36 16.81
N ILE A 534 13.02 -27.53 17.84
CA ILE A 534 11.84 -27.22 18.67
C ILE A 534 11.31 -25.79 18.48
N GLY A 535 11.82 -25.03 17.48
CA GLY A 535 11.37 -23.70 17.12
C GLY A 535 11.82 -22.56 18.05
N GLN A 536 12.97 -22.73 18.72
CA GLN A 536 13.54 -21.75 19.64
C GLN A 536 14.83 -21.07 19.09
N TYR A 537 14.99 -21.00 17.78
CA TYR A 537 16.23 -20.47 17.20
C TYR A 537 16.01 -19.51 16.03
N ASP A 538 15.33 -19.96 14.98
CA ASP A 538 14.90 -19.07 13.89
C ASP A 538 13.56 -18.46 14.25
N THR A 539 13.31 -17.22 13.78
CA THR A 539 12.02 -16.55 13.97
C THR A 539 11.21 -16.55 12.68
N TYR A 540 9.89 -16.60 12.81
CA TYR A 540 8.96 -16.64 11.69
C TYR A 540 7.76 -15.73 11.96
N THR A 541 7.10 -15.29 10.89
CA THR A 541 5.91 -14.43 11.01
C THR A 541 4.66 -15.27 11.32
N PRO A 542 3.61 -14.65 11.92
CA PRO A 542 2.31 -15.32 12.09
C PRO A 542 1.71 -15.82 10.77
N LEU A 543 1.92 -15.09 9.66
CA LEU A 543 1.47 -15.50 8.33
C LEU A 543 2.22 -16.73 7.82
N GLN A 544 3.54 -16.82 8.03
CA GLN A 544 4.32 -18.03 7.71
C GLN A 544 3.84 -19.23 8.51
N LEU A 545 3.49 -19.05 9.79
CA LEU A 545 2.93 -20.12 10.62
C LEU A 545 1.57 -20.61 10.10
N ALA A 546 0.70 -19.68 9.66
CA ALA A 546 -0.58 -20.06 9.04
C ALA A 546 -0.38 -20.79 7.72
N GLN A 547 0.54 -20.32 6.86
CA GLN A 547 0.87 -20.98 5.60
C GLN A 547 1.46 -22.37 5.79
N TYR A 548 2.34 -22.54 6.77
CA TYR A 548 2.88 -23.85 7.17
C TYR A 548 1.76 -24.82 7.55
N MET A 549 0.86 -24.40 8.42
CA MET A 549 -0.25 -25.23 8.85
C MET A 549 -1.23 -25.52 7.71
N SER A 550 -1.49 -24.53 6.88
CA SER A 550 -2.27 -24.66 5.65
C SER A 550 -1.67 -25.70 4.69
N THR A 551 -0.35 -25.67 4.51
CA THR A 551 0.37 -26.64 3.65
C THR A 551 0.23 -28.07 4.16
N ILE A 552 0.30 -28.30 5.46
CA ILE A 552 0.08 -29.63 6.05
C ILE A 552 -1.39 -30.04 5.89
N ALA A 553 -2.33 -29.15 6.20
CA ALA A 553 -3.77 -29.39 6.05
C ALA A 553 -4.15 -29.77 4.62
N ASN A 554 -3.53 -29.12 3.64
CA ASN A 554 -3.77 -29.29 2.20
C ASN A 554 -2.95 -30.44 1.56
N GLY A 555 -2.43 -31.37 2.34
CA GLY A 555 -1.70 -32.53 1.81
C GLY A 555 -0.37 -32.19 1.13
N GLY A 556 0.28 -31.10 1.55
CA GLY A 556 1.61 -30.69 1.09
C GLY A 556 1.62 -29.66 -0.06
N TYR A 557 0.48 -29.13 -0.48
CA TYR A 557 0.43 -28.04 -1.45
C TYR A 557 0.54 -26.70 -0.75
N ARG A 558 1.65 -25.99 -0.95
CA ARG A 558 1.85 -24.64 -0.42
C ARG A 558 1.18 -23.62 -1.34
N MET A 559 0.06 -23.11 -0.90
CA MET A 559 -0.70 -22.09 -1.63
C MET A 559 -0.13 -20.69 -1.37
N LYS A 560 -0.15 -19.86 -2.41
CA LYS A 560 0.12 -18.42 -2.29
C LYS A 560 -1.00 -17.76 -1.49
N PRO A 561 -0.71 -17.07 -0.36
CA PRO A 561 -1.72 -16.28 0.33
C PRO A 561 -2.21 -15.14 -0.57
N GLN A 562 -3.52 -14.95 -0.64
CA GLN A 562 -4.17 -13.93 -1.45
C GLN A 562 -5.13 -13.10 -0.61
N ILE A 563 -5.03 -11.78 -0.71
CA ILE A 563 -5.94 -10.84 -0.04
C ILE A 563 -6.92 -10.19 -1.02
N VAL A 564 -6.58 -10.14 -2.31
CA VAL A 564 -7.49 -9.69 -3.37
C VAL A 564 -7.99 -10.91 -4.14
N GLN A 565 -9.32 -11.01 -4.27
CA GLN A 565 -10.00 -12.08 -4.99
C GLN A 565 -10.31 -11.69 -6.43
N GLU A 566 -10.80 -10.47 -6.65
CA GLU A 566 -11.27 -10.02 -7.95
C GLU A 566 -11.03 -8.53 -8.16
N ILE A 567 -10.82 -8.15 -9.41
CA ILE A 567 -10.92 -6.78 -9.91
C ILE A 567 -12.25 -6.67 -10.66
N ARG A 568 -13.03 -5.64 -10.31
CA ARG A 568 -14.37 -5.44 -10.86
C ARG A 568 -14.53 -4.05 -11.48
N GLU A 569 -15.30 -3.95 -12.55
CA GLU A 569 -15.67 -2.66 -13.14
C GLU A 569 -16.49 -1.82 -12.15
N GLN A 570 -16.48 -0.50 -12.35
CA GLN A 570 -17.43 0.37 -11.68
C GLN A 570 -18.87 0.02 -12.13
N PRO A 571 -19.79 -0.23 -11.18
CA PRO A 571 -21.17 -0.50 -11.50
C PRO A 571 -21.89 0.77 -11.98
N ASN A 572 -22.97 0.57 -12.72
CA ASN A 572 -23.85 1.68 -13.10
C ASN A 572 -24.70 2.20 -11.91
N ARG A 573 -24.89 1.38 -10.88
CA ARG A 573 -25.62 1.73 -9.65
C ARG A 573 -24.69 1.64 -8.44
N PRO A 574 -24.74 2.62 -7.52
CA PRO A 574 -23.82 2.71 -6.38
C PRO A 574 -23.83 1.49 -5.43
N GLU A 575 -24.97 0.79 -5.34
CA GLU A 575 -25.19 -0.38 -4.50
C GLU A 575 -24.63 -1.70 -5.07
N GLU A 576 -24.28 -1.73 -6.35
CA GLU A 576 -23.76 -2.91 -7.01
C GLU A 576 -22.23 -2.98 -6.87
N VAL A 577 -21.67 -4.18 -6.86
CA VAL A 577 -20.19 -4.37 -6.79
C VAL A 577 -19.52 -4.18 -8.15
N GLY A 578 -20.26 -4.36 -9.24
CA GLY A 578 -19.75 -4.30 -10.61
C GLY A 578 -19.42 -5.66 -11.21
N LYS A 579 -19.21 -5.70 -12.54
CA LYS A 579 -18.86 -6.92 -13.27
C LYS A 579 -17.42 -7.33 -13.01
N VAL A 580 -17.15 -8.63 -12.98
CA VAL A 580 -15.79 -9.16 -12.86
C VAL A 580 -15.02 -8.86 -14.13
N MET A 581 -13.87 -8.17 -13.98
CA MET A 581 -12.89 -7.98 -15.05
C MET A 581 -11.81 -9.04 -15.01
N GLN A 582 -11.35 -9.36 -13.78
CA GLN A 582 -10.29 -10.31 -13.54
C GLN A 582 -10.53 -11.03 -12.22
N SER A 583 -10.47 -12.36 -12.24
CA SER A 583 -10.41 -13.21 -11.03
C SER A 583 -8.96 -13.58 -10.75
N MET A 584 -8.59 -13.61 -9.49
CA MET A 584 -7.28 -14.06 -9.04
C MET A 584 -7.35 -15.57 -8.77
N GLU A 585 -6.79 -16.35 -9.68
CA GLU A 585 -6.78 -17.81 -9.57
C GLU A 585 -5.86 -18.26 -8.40
N PRO A 586 -6.21 -19.35 -7.69
CA PRO A 586 -5.34 -19.95 -6.69
C PRO A 586 -4.00 -20.38 -7.30
N VAL A 587 -2.91 -20.03 -6.63
CA VAL A 587 -1.54 -20.35 -7.08
C VAL A 587 -0.87 -21.30 -6.10
N VAL A 588 -0.43 -22.45 -6.62
CA VAL A 588 0.45 -23.36 -5.89
C VAL A 588 1.89 -22.88 -6.03
N LEU A 589 2.52 -22.48 -4.94
CA LEU A 589 3.93 -22.04 -4.93
C LEU A 589 4.88 -23.24 -5.09
N ASN A 590 4.63 -24.32 -4.33
CA ASN A 590 5.28 -25.60 -4.45
C ASN A 590 4.43 -26.72 -3.84
N ARG A 591 4.71 -27.94 -4.22
CA ARG A 591 4.34 -29.13 -3.47
C ARG A 591 5.55 -29.56 -2.64
N VAL A 592 5.35 -29.88 -1.37
CA VAL A 592 6.44 -30.42 -0.55
C VAL A 592 6.95 -31.74 -1.14
N ASP A 593 8.26 -31.89 -1.18
CA ASP A 593 8.92 -33.10 -1.69
C ASP A 593 8.91 -34.20 -0.60
N MET A 594 7.71 -34.71 -0.31
CA MET A 594 7.47 -35.71 0.72
C MET A 594 6.29 -36.59 0.33
N ASP A 595 6.33 -37.85 0.78
CA ASP A 595 5.23 -38.77 0.61
C ASP A 595 3.98 -38.27 1.37
N LEU A 596 2.81 -38.38 0.74
CA LEU A 596 1.56 -37.97 1.37
C LEU A 596 1.26 -38.77 2.65
N SER A 597 1.74 -40.05 2.76
CA SER A 597 1.59 -40.87 3.95
C SER A 597 2.30 -40.25 5.15
N TYR A 598 3.45 -39.62 4.98
CA TYR A 598 4.18 -38.92 6.04
C TYR A 598 3.40 -37.66 6.51
N ILE A 599 2.85 -36.92 5.57
CA ILE A 599 2.01 -35.74 5.90
C ILE A 599 0.77 -36.18 6.68
N ASN A 600 0.09 -37.24 6.21
CA ASN A 600 -1.10 -37.77 6.89
C ASN A 600 -0.75 -38.35 8.30
N HIS A 601 0.42 -38.92 8.46
CA HIS A 601 0.88 -39.40 9.74
C HIS A 601 1.10 -38.24 10.75
N VAL A 602 1.70 -37.14 10.30
CA VAL A 602 1.84 -35.93 11.13
C VAL A 602 0.47 -35.27 11.39
N LYS A 603 -0.46 -35.31 10.44
CA LYS A 603 -1.86 -34.86 10.67
C LYS A 603 -2.53 -35.65 11.78
N GLU A 604 -2.31 -36.96 11.85
CA GLU A 604 -2.79 -37.79 12.97
C GLU A 604 -2.12 -37.38 14.30
N GLY A 605 -0.82 -37.10 14.30
CA GLY A 605 -0.16 -36.50 15.46
C GLY A 605 -0.81 -35.20 15.93
N PHE A 606 -1.14 -34.30 15.02
CA PHE A 606 -1.84 -33.01 15.33
C PHE A 606 -3.28 -33.23 15.81
N ARG A 607 -3.99 -34.25 15.28
CA ARG A 607 -5.28 -34.67 15.82
C ARG A 607 -5.15 -35.04 17.28
N ARG A 608 -4.14 -35.90 17.63
CA ARG A 608 -3.92 -36.32 19.01
C ARG A 608 -3.62 -35.19 19.97
N VAL A 609 -2.90 -34.14 19.52
CA VAL A 609 -2.64 -32.94 20.34
C VAL A 609 -3.94 -32.32 20.85
N PHE A 610 -5.00 -32.23 20.00
CA PHE A 610 -6.25 -31.58 20.34
C PHE A 610 -7.36 -32.49 20.79
N GLN A 611 -7.33 -33.78 20.42
CA GLN A 611 -8.48 -34.68 20.64
C GLN A 611 -8.20 -35.80 21.66
N GLU A 612 -6.94 -36.19 21.89
CA GLU A 612 -6.63 -37.27 22.81
C GLU A 612 -6.37 -36.77 24.23
N VAL A 613 -6.62 -37.66 25.23
CA VAL A 613 -6.25 -37.39 26.62
C VAL A 613 -4.73 -37.15 26.69
N ASP A 614 -4.28 -36.24 27.52
CA ASP A 614 -2.88 -35.76 27.64
C ASP A 614 -2.35 -34.96 26.42
N GLY A 615 -3.14 -34.72 25.39
CA GLY A 615 -2.77 -33.79 24.32
C GLY A 615 -2.68 -32.36 24.86
N THR A 616 -1.60 -31.65 24.47
CA THR A 616 -1.32 -30.32 25.05
C THR A 616 -2.41 -29.25 24.73
N GLY A 617 -3.28 -29.49 23.76
CA GLY A 617 -4.44 -28.66 23.42
C GLY A 617 -5.80 -29.28 23.82
N ALA A 618 -5.82 -30.51 24.32
CA ALA A 618 -7.06 -31.24 24.54
C ALA A 618 -8.03 -30.57 25.51
N GLY A 619 -7.52 -29.91 26.56
CA GLY A 619 -8.36 -29.16 27.51
C GLY A 619 -9.23 -28.10 26.91
N THR A 620 -8.85 -27.54 25.74
CA THR A 620 -9.58 -26.49 25.04
C THR A 620 -10.36 -27.00 23.82
N PHE A 621 -9.78 -27.94 23.06
CA PHE A 621 -10.24 -28.28 21.71
C PHE A 621 -10.93 -29.64 21.58
N LYS A 622 -10.82 -30.52 22.60
CA LYS A 622 -11.41 -31.85 22.54
C LYS A 622 -12.95 -31.79 22.46
N GLY A 623 -13.49 -32.54 21.53
CA GLY A 623 -14.94 -32.68 21.36
C GLY A 623 -15.66 -31.49 20.73
N LEU A 624 -14.96 -30.46 20.26
CA LEU A 624 -15.58 -29.38 19.54
C LEU A 624 -16.20 -29.87 18.23
N PRO A 625 -17.40 -29.37 17.84
CA PRO A 625 -18.20 -29.91 16.74
C PRO A 625 -17.50 -29.77 15.38
N TYR A 626 -16.65 -28.78 15.22
CA TYR A 626 -15.87 -28.55 14.00
C TYR A 626 -14.53 -29.28 13.97
N LYS A 627 -14.29 -30.19 14.93
CA LYS A 627 -13.19 -31.18 14.94
C LYS A 627 -11.83 -30.60 14.54
N PRO A 628 -11.25 -29.71 15.33
CA PRO A 628 -9.98 -29.09 15.00
C PRO A 628 -8.80 -30.03 15.27
N ALA A 629 -7.70 -29.86 14.52
CA ALA A 629 -6.40 -30.47 14.78
C ALA A 629 -5.32 -29.37 14.72
N GLY A 630 -4.21 -29.56 15.44
CA GLY A 630 -3.16 -28.54 15.43
C GLY A 630 -2.07 -28.80 16.47
N LYS A 631 -1.30 -27.76 16.76
CA LYS A 631 -0.17 -27.83 17.67
C LYS A 631 -0.08 -26.56 18.52
N THR A 632 0.08 -26.73 19.82
CA THR A 632 0.43 -25.65 20.76
C THR A 632 1.94 -25.43 20.74
N GLY A 633 2.37 -24.20 21.00
CA GLY A 633 3.77 -23.85 21.10
C GLY A 633 4.05 -22.89 22.25
N THR A 634 5.21 -23.08 22.84
CA THR A 634 5.81 -22.18 23.82
C THR A 634 7.28 -22.03 23.45
N ALA A 635 7.76 -20.83 23.28
CA ALA A 635 9.18 -20.55 23.07
C ALA A 635 9.69 -19.64 24.18
N GLU A 636 10.80 -20.03 24.80
CA GLU A 636 11.53 -19.14 25.71
C GLU A 636 12.21 -18.04 24.90
N THR A 637 12.04 -16.78 25.31
CA THR A 637 12.61 -15.63 24.62
C THR A 637 12.94 -14.52 25.61
N VAL A 638 13.45 -13.41 25.11
CA VAL A 638 13.63 -12.18 25.88
C VAL A 638 12.68 -11.10 25.35
N TYR A 639 12.25 -10.21 26.22
CA TYR A 639 11.35 -9.14 25.82
C TYR A 639 11.94 -8.31 24.67
N GLY A 640 11.25 -8.21 23.58
CA GLY A 640 11.63 -7.47 22.37
C GLY A 640 10.87 -6.17 22.15
N GLY A 641 9.95 -5.81 23.05
CA GLY A 641 9.17 -4.59 22.96
C GLY A 641 9.93 -3.31 23.35
N GLU A 642 9.24 -2.20 23.26
CA GLU A 642 9.81 -0.86 23.46
C GLU A 642 9.67 -0.38 24.92
N SER A 643 8.77 -0.97 25.70
CA SER A 643 8.48 -0.55 27.09
C SER A 643 9.59 -0.95 28.07
N ASP A 644 9.89 -0.08 29.03
CA ASP A 644 10.84 -0.34 30.11
C ASP A 644 10.38 -1.43 31.08
N ILE A 645 9.10 -1.77 31.10
CA ILE A 645 8.55 -2.88 31.91
C ILE A 645 9.23 -4.22 31.61
N GLY A 646 9.73 -4.40 30.42
CA GLY A 646 10.47 -5.58 29.97
C GLY A 646 11.96 -5.54 30.25
N ARG A 647 12.43 -4.59 31.08
CA ARG A 647 13.83 -4.47 31.50
C ARG A 647 13.96 -4.70 33.00
N ASP A 648 15.09 -5.25 33.43
CA ASP A 648 15.44 -5.35 34.83
C ASP A 648 16.14 -4.07 35.34
N GLU A 649 16.50 -4.04 36.64
CA GLU A 649 17.19 -2.94 37.27
C GLU A 649 18.57 -2.58 36.67
N ASN A 650 19.19 -3.53 35.97
CA ASN A 650 20.43 -3.38 35.24
C ASN A 650 20.22 -3.07 33.74
N ASN A 651 19.01 -2.75 33.34
CA ASN A 651 18.61 -2.48 31.95
C ASN A 651 18.73 -3.68 30.97
N TYR A 652 18.86 -4.91 31.49
CA TYR A 652 18.80 -6.10 30.66
C TYR A 652 17.35 -6.49 30.34
N ARG A 653 17.13 -7.08 29.16
CA ARG A 653 15.81 -7.57 28.74
C ARG A 653 15.39 -8.77 29.59
N LYS A 654 14.20 -8.72 30.15
CA LYS A 654 13.60 -9.80 30.94
C LYS A 654 13.30 -11.02 30.08
N LYS A 655 13.43 -12.20 30.66
CA LYS A 655 12.99 -13.45 30.06
C LYS A 655 11.48 -13.51 30.07
N CYS A 656 10.91 -14.03 28.98
CA CYS A 656 9.49 -14.22 28.78
C CYS A 656 9.23 -15.37 27.78
N TYR A 657 8.00 -15.56 27.39
CA TYR A 657 7.60 -16.62 26.49
C TYR A 657 6.80 -16.07 25.33
N ASN A 658 6.99 -16.66 24.13
CA ASN A 658 6.04 -16.53 23.05
C ASN A 658 5.09 -17.71 23.11
N LEU A 659 3.80 -17.45 23.28
CA LEU A 659 2.76 -18.48 23.22
C LEU A 659 2.18 -18.50 21.81
N THR A 660 2.23 -19.68 21.19
CA THR A 660 1.77 -19.87 19.81
C THR A 660 0.77 -21.01 19.74
N LEU A 661 -0.06 -20.96 18.73
CA LEU A 661 -1.01 -22.01 18.40
C LEU A 661 -1.20 -22.01 16.90
N ALA A 662 -1.23 -23.17 16.27
CA ALA A 662 -1.60 -23.28 14.88
C ALA A 662 -2.37 -24.57 14.63
N GLY A 663 -3.33 -24.52 13.73
CA GLY A 663 -4.19 -25.65 13.47
C GLY A 663 -5.04 -25.47 12.23
N TYR A 664 -5.91 -26.44 12.02
CA TYR A 664 -6.89 -26.45 10.94
C TYR A 664 -8.16 -27.19 11.37
N ALA A 665 -9.25 -26.93 10.68
CA ALA A 665 -10.52 -27.61 10.92
C ALA A 665 -11.32 -27.75 9.61
N PRO A 666 -12.14 -28.83 9.47
CA PRO A 666 -12.14 -30.04 10.27
C PRO A 666 -10.92 -30.95 9.97
N TYR A 667 -10.61 -31.91 10.87
CA TYR A 667 -9.51 -32.88 10.61
C TYR A 667 -9.98 -34.13 9.87
N ASP A 668 -11.25 -34.52 9.99
CA ASP A 668 -11.85 -35.75 9.46
C ASP A 668 -12.56 -35.57 8.12
N ALA A 669 -12.50 -34.40 7.57
CA ALA A 669 -12.98 -34.05 6.24
C ALA A 669 -11.98 -33.07 5.59
N ASP A 670 -12.34 -32.53 4.43
CA ASP A 670 -11.55 -31.50 3.76
C ASP A 670 -11.42 -30.27 4.64
N PRO A 671 -10.20 -29.85 5.07
CA PRO A 671 -10.03 -28.69 5.91
C PRO A 671 -10.54 -27.41 5.20
N GLU A 672 -11.35 -26.62 5.91
CA GLU A 672 -11.94 -25.38 5.40
C GLU A 672 -11.16 -24.14 5.84
N VAL A 673 -10.54 -24.22 7.01
CA VAL A 673 -9.75 -23.13 7.60
C VAL A 673 -8.47 -23.68 8.24
N ALA A 674 -7.37 -23.02 7.93
CA ALA A 674 -6.12 -23.11 8.69
C ALA A 674 -5.89 -21.80 9.42
N PHE A 675 -5.33 -21.86 10.62
CA PHE A 675 -5.15 -20.67 11.45
C PHE A 675 -3.84 -20.70 12.23
N SER A 676 -3.38 -19.52 12.60
CA SER A 676 -2.29 -19.29 13.55
C SER A 676 -2.68 -18.22 14.57
N VAL A 677 -2.22 -18.40 15.81
CA VAL A 677 -2.27 -17.42 16.90
C VAL A 677 -0.86 -17.25 17.44
N VAL A 678 -0.39 -16.02 17.57
CA VAL A 678 0.90 -15.68 18.15
C VAL A 678 0.71 -14.59 19.18
N VAL A 679 1.10 -14.88 20.43
CA VAL A 679 1.05 -13.96 21.57
C VAL A 679 2.45 -13.88 22.16
N PRO A 680 3.25 -12.86 21.78
CA PRO A 680 4.62 -12.74 22.27
C PRO A 680 4.69 -12.12 23.67
N TRP A 681 5.81 -12.41 24.34
CA TRP A 681 6.30 -11.79 25.57
C TRP A 681 5.39 -11.98 26.79
N VAL A 682 4.77 -13.13 26.89
CA VAL A 682 3.97 -13.52 28.04
C VAL A 682 4.88 -13.90 29.22
N ASN A 683 4.55 -13.51 30.43
CA ASN A 683 5.34 -13.83 31.63
C ASN A 683 5.15 -15.30 32.07
N ASN A 684 3.94 -15.82 31.90
CA ASN A 684 3.54 -17.15 32.35
C ASN A 684 3.29 -18.08 31.16
N ASP A 685 4.11 -19.10 30.99
CA ASP A 685 4.01 -20.10 29.95
C ASP A 685 2.69 -20.92 29.96
N LYS A 686 1.95 -20.87 31.07
CA LYS A 686 0.67 -21.55 31.29
C LYS A 686 -0.55 -20.63 31.26
N SER A 687 -0.42 -19.39 30.80
CA SER A 687 -1.54 -18.42 30.78
C SER A 687 -2.72 -18.89 29.94
N GLY A 688 -2.51 -19.69 28.90
CA GLY A 688 -3.54 -20.25 28.02
C GLY A 688 -4.17 -19.26 27.05
N ILE A 689 -3.70 -18.01 27.01
CA ILE A 689 -4.27 -16.95 26.16
C ILE A 689 -4.31 -17.31 24.66
N ASN A 690 -3.27 -17.96 24.14
CA ASN A 690 -3.24 -18.43 22.75
C ASN A 690 -4.33 -19.45 22.43
N SER A 691 -4.63 -20.35 23.38
CA SER A 691 -5.69 -21.37 23.25
C SER A 691 -7.07 -20.74 23.36
N ALA A 692 -7.25 -19.78 24.27
CA ALA A 692 -8.52 -19.03 24.41
C ALA A 692 -8.85 -18.27 23.09
N ILE A 693 -7.89 -17.49 22.57
CA ILE A 693 -8.05 -16.79 21.29
C ILE A 693 -8.33 -17.81 20.17
N GLY A 694 -7.55 -18.90 20.09
CA GLY A 694 -7.70 -19.91 19.03
C GLY A 694 -9.08 -20.55 19.00
N LYS A 695 -9.65 -20.84 20.16
CA LYS A 695 -11.03 -21.37 20.28
C LYS A 695 -12.04 -20.33 19.82
N GLU A 696 -11.96 -19.09 20.33
CA GLU A 696 -12.90 -18.02 20.02
C GLU A 696 -12.95 -17.69 18.52
N VAL A 697 -11.80 -17.68 17.81
CA VAL A 697 -11.77 -17.39 16.38
C VAL A 697 -12.30 -18.55 15.53
N LEU A 698 -12.12 -19.80 15.97
CA LEU A 698 -12.75 -20.94 15.31
C LEU A 698 -14.27 -20.95 15.55
N ASP A 699 -14.72 -20.72 16.80
CA ASP A 699 -16.14 -20.56 17.11
C ASP A 699 -16.76 -19.49 16.20
N ALA A 700 -16.12 -18.31 16.10
CA ALA A 700 -16.61 -17.22 15.24
C ALA A 700 -16.74 -17.62 13.76
N TYR A 701 -15.77 -18.37 13.21
CA TYR A 701 -15.82 -18.84 11.82
C TYR A 701 -16.98 -19.82 11.59
N PHE A 702 -17.12 -20.84 12.42
CA PHE A 702 -18.14 -21.87 12.24
C PHE A 702 -19.55 -21.38 12.60
N ASP A 703 -19.69 -20.47 13.55
CA ASP A 703 -20.96 -19.80 13.87
C ASP A 703 -21.47 -18.96 12.71
N LEU A 704 -20.59 -18.13 12.13
CA LEU A 704 -20.94 -17.34 10.94
C LEU A 704 -21.33 -18.22 9.75
N LYS A 705 -20.61 -19.32 9.54
CA LYS A 705 -20.93 -20.29 8.50
C LYS A 705 -22.32 -20.90 8.72
N THR A 706 -22.62 -21.33 9.96
CA THR A 706 -23.91 -21.88 10.34
C THR A 706 -25.04 -20.88 10.15
N GLN A 707 -24.87 -19.64 10.61
CA GLN A 707 -25.85 -18.56 10.44
C GLN A 707 -26.18 -18.30 8.96
N ARG A 708 -25.15 -18.28 8.10
CA ARG A 708 -25.30 -18.03 6.66
C ARG A 708 -25.93 -19.20 5.91
N SER A 709 -25.73 -20.42 6.37
CA SER A 709 -26.36 -21.61 5.77
C SER A 709 -27.81 -21.81 6.16
N GLY A 710 -28.38 -20.98 7.03
CA GLY A 710 -29.74 -21.13 7.55
C GLY A 710 -29.97 -22.33 8.47
N ALA A 711 -28.89 -23.01 8.88
CA ALA A 711 -28.95 -24.09 9.88
C ALA A 711 -29.02 -23.50 11.29
N SER A 712 -29.83 -24.09 12.16
CA SER A 712 -29.87 -23.69 13.58
C SER A 712 -28.51 -23.90 14.23
N PRO A 713 -28.03 -23.00 15.11
CA PRO A 713 -26.77 -23.16 15.82
C PRO A 713 -26.75 -24.49 16.58
N VAL A 714 -25.66 -25.26 16.46
CA VAL A 714 -25.46 -26.44 17.28
C VAL A 714 -25.27 -25.99 18.73
N PRO A 715 -26.07 -26.49 19.70
CA PRO A 715 -25.90 -26.09 21.09
C PRO A 715 -24.48 -26.46 21.58
N VAL A 716 -23.76 -25.47 22.05
CA VAL A 716 -22.52 -25.72 22.79
C VAL A 716 -22.91 -26.42 24.10
N ALA A 717 -22.52 -27.66 24.29
CA ALA A 717 -22.66 -28.34 25.58
C ALA A 717 -21.88 -27.54 26.63
N GLN A 718 -22.59 -27.11 27.68
CA GLN A 718 -22.07 -26.39 28.85
C GLN A 718 -21.07 -27.23 29.63
#